data_20432219fbd5a4019e613cb4a2c65b7c
#
_entry.id   20432219fbd5a4019e613cb4a2c65b7c
#
_cell.length_a   1.000
_cell.length_b   1.000
_cell.length_c   1.000
_cell.angle_alpha   90.00
_cell.angle_beta   90.00
_cell.angle_gamma   90.00
#
_symmetry.space_group_name_H-M   'P 1'
#
loop_
_entity.id
_entity.type
_entity.pdbx_description
1 polymer ?
#
loop_
_entity_poly.entity_id
_entity_poly.type
_entity_poly.pdbx_seq_one_letter_code
_entity_poly.pdbx_strand_id
1 'polypeptide(L)'
;MNPGALAGMRVLEFGSRIGVGACGRLLADLGATVFIVEPRHTRQQRDDDATSVSGGSSKWIDRSLATAAKHSVLFDSAREADIDELAALAACCDVVLLSTDVDGADVRVQQALKHCPIFCDITAFGATGPMAGKPASEFDVQALTGVMDTTGFPDGAAMPIGLPVIEMSSGIYAAAATAIAWRVLRRDGVGQRIDVALFDTAINALTTFLPAHFAGKASRRLGNGHSMAVPWNAYESKTGWILICSANDAQWRKLAALISPGLVGNPDYATLEDRLARRAEVDGHVARWVAGLEVDPLVDLLLGAGIPCGAIVTIDQLHAEPNLALRQSIAEVNEPGTGRAVRVPTSLVHVDDDAVVVPAIPPLDSGRAAAHALAPRPRREPSAVGSIRVPFDGLRVIEIGQFTTAPLAARHLASFGADVIKIEPAEGDSARAWAPHRNNTSHFFIISNGEKRSLALDLRSDGGRAAFANLVAGADVLVENMKPGSLRRLGFDRDRLRALNPRLVYCAISGFGLKSAYDGRPAFDTVVQAMCGIMDATRLSGVPVKSGISAADIGGGQVGLLAIVAALERRKVTGQGAMIDIAMQDVGAWLTQLRWNVSDVSARDTAYKGPVASVADASQHAQTVARELLVVRRDAVGTDWEMLASPMRLSRTPPGVGPPLGAASTALIGWRTR
;
A
#
# COMPACT_ATOMS: atom_id res chain seq x y z
N MET A 1 5.37 4.39 28.54
CA MET A 1 4.99 4.42 27.10
C MET A 1 6.24 4.37 26.25
N ASN A 2 6.36 3.38 25.40
CA ASN A 2 7.47 3.35 24.42
C ASN A 2 7.34 4.59 23.52
N PRO A 3 8.44 5.32 23.26
CA PRO A 3 8.38 6.44 22.34
C PRO A 3 7.97 5.93 20.96
N GLY A 4 7.05 6.63 20.29
CA GLY A 4 6.64 6.30 18.93
C GLY A 4 7.85 6.20 17.98
N ALA A 5 7.73 5.42 16.93
CA ALA A 5 8.85 5.13 16.03
C ALA A 5 9.46 6.38 15.37
N LEU A 6 8.63 7.40 15.11
CA LEU A 6 9.04 8.70 14.58
C LEU A 6 9.00 9.82 15.63
N ALA A 7 9.11 9.48 16.92
CA ALA A 7 9.13 10.46 17.99
C ALA A 7 10.24 11.50 17.76
N GLY A 8 9.86 12.78 17.92
CA GLY A 8 10.73 13.91 17.67
C GLY A 8 10.70 14.45 16.23
N MET A 9 10.05 13.79 15.28
CA MET A 9 9.73 14.39 13.99
C MET A 9 8.59 15.40 14.17
N ARG A 10 8.74 16.61 13.62
CA ARG A 10 7.70 17.65 13.60
C ARG A 10 7.29 17.92 12.17
N VAL A 11 6.01 17.82 11.90
CA VAL A 11 5.43 17.93 10.57
C VAL A 11 4.41 19.06 10.54
N LEU A 12 4.51 19.91 9.54
CA LEU A 12 3.53 20.92 9.20
C LEU A 12 2.75 20.43 7.96
N GLU A 13 1.49 20.14 8.14
CA GLU A 13 0.60 19.71 7.06
C GLU A 13 -0.21 20.91 6.56
N PHE A 14 0.02 21.27 5.29
CA PHE A 14 -0.65 22.37 4.61
C PHE A 14 -1.12 21.89 3.24
N GLY A 15 -2.37 21.48 3.12
CA GLY A 15 -2.91 21.03 1.84
C GLY A 15 -4.25 20.34 1.98
N SER A 16 -5.05 20.40 0.91
CA SER A 16 -6.41 19.88 0.86
C SER A 16 -6.52 18.51 0.15
N ARG A 17 -5.42 18.01 -0.47
CA ARG A 17 -5.42 16.73 -1.16
C ARG A 17 -5.51 15.57 -0.18
N ILE A 18 -6.31 14.54 -0.52
CA ILE A 18 -6.48 13.32 0.32
C ILE A 18 -5.12 12.67 0.65
N GLY A 19 -4.21 12.59 -0.34
CA GLY A 19 -2.89 12.01 -0.14
C GLY A 19 -2.04 12.76 0.89
N VAL A 20 -2.18 14.10 1.01
CA VAL A 20 -1.51 14.91 2.04
C VAL A 20 -2.04 14.52 3.42
N GLY A 21 -3.36 14.49 3.59
CA GLY A 21 -4.01 14.08 4.83
C GLY A 21 -3.65 12.66 5.27
N ALA A 22 -3.60 11.72 4.31
CA ALA A 22 -3.20 10.33 4.52
C ALA A 22 -1.73 10.23 4.98
N CYS A 23 -0.81 10.98 4.33
CA CYS A 23 0.59 11.04 4.70
C CYS A 23 0.77 11.54 6.14
N GLY A 24 0.19 12.70 6.47
CA GLY A 24 0.29 13.27 7.82
C GLY A 24 -0.31 12.36 8.89
N ARG A 25 -1.43 11.68 8.59
CA ARG A 25 -2.03 10.71 9.49
C ARG A 25 -1.10 9.52 9.77
N LEU A 26 -0.52 8.91 8.77
CA LEU A 26 0.40 7.78 8.94
C LEU A 26 1.65 8.16 9.73
N LEU A 27 2.19 9.36 9.51
CA LEU A 27 3.31 9.88 10.30
C LEU A 27 2.91 10.10 11.77
N ALA A 28 1.70 10.63 12.02
CA ALA A 28 1.17 10.81 13.38
C ALA A 28 0.97 9.47 14.10
N ASP A 29 0.38 8.49 13.45
CA ASP A 29 0.18 7.13 13.99
C ASP A 29 1.52 6.46 14.38
N LEU A 30 2.62 6.82 13.71
CA LEU A 30 3.97 6.36 14.02
C LEU A 30 4.71 7.25 15.03
N GLY A 31 4.04 8.26 15.61
CA GLY A 31 4.54 9.07 16.70
C GLY A 31 5.17 10.40 16.31
N ALA A 32 5.04 10.85 15.06
CA ALA A 32 5.40 12.22 14.70
C ALA A 32 4.40 13.23 15.29
N THR A 33 4.87 14.43 15.61
CA THR A 33 3.99 15.55 15.98
C THR A 33 3.57 16.28 14.71
N VAL A 34 2.28 16.17 14.33
CA VAL A 34 1.74 16.73 13.10
C VAL A 34 0.84 17.92 13.41
N PHE A 35 1.15 19.09 12.89
CA PHE A 35 0.29 20.27 12.91
C PHE A 35 -0.43 20.38 11.57
N ILE A 36 -1.76 20.24 11.60
CA ILE A 36 -2.59 20.46 10.40
C ILE A 36 -3.09 21.89 10.38
N VAL A 37 -2.86 22.57 9.25
CA VAL A 37 -3.34 23.95 9.03
C VAL A 37 -4.73 23.88 8.39
N GLU A 38 -5.72 24.41 9.10
CA GLU A 38 -7.10 24.43 8.64
C GLU A 38 -7.55 25.87 8.33
N PRO A 39 -8.33 26.11 7.23
CA PRO A 39 -8.86 27.42 6.93
C PRO A 39 -9.79 27.94 8.05
N ARG A 40 -9.74 29.23 8.37
CA ARG A 40 -10.59 29.85 9.44
C ARG A 40 -12.08 29.74 9.18
N HIS A 41 -12.52 29.75 7.93
CA HIS A 41 -13.93 29.55 7.56
C HIS A 41 -14.43 28.12 7.83
N THR A 42 -13.55 27.19 8.16
CA THR A 42 -13.87 25.82 8.61
C THR A 42 -14.81 25.77 9.81
N ARG A 43 -14.78 26.81 10.65
CA ARG A 43 -15.67 26.90 11.80
C ARG A 43 -17.16 26.94 11.39
N GLN A 44 -17.45 27.69 10.33
CA GLN A 44 -18.81 27.80 9.79
C GLN A 44 -19.24 26.54 9.03
N GLN A 45 -18.33 25.88 8.33
CA GLN A 45 -18.60 24.64 7.62
C GLN A 45 -18.81 23.43 8.54
N ARG A 46 -18.15 23.33 9.69
CA ARG A 46 -18.45 22.26 10.69
C ARG A 46 -19.86 22.35 11.21
N ASP A 47 -20.39 23.57 11.35
CA ASP A 47 -21.77 23.80 11.80
C ASP A 47 -22.78 23.54 10.66
N ASP A 48 -22.40 23.79 9.40
CA ASP A 48 -23.24 23.61 8.20
C ASP A 48 -23.23 22.15 7.70
N ASP A 49 -22.11 21.42 7.74
CA ASP A 49 -22.00 20.02 7.33
C ASP A 49 -22.79 19.06 8.24
N ALA A 50 -23.14 19.51 9.45
CA ALA A 50 -24.11 18.79 10.30
C ALA A 50 -25.53 18.86 9.73
N THR A 51 -25.80 19.71 8.74
CA THR A 51 -27.15 19.99 8.25
C THR A 51 -27.34 19.91 6.72
N SER A 52 -26.28 19.78 5.87
CA SER A 52 -26.45 19.78 4.40
C SER A 52 -25.52 18.85 3.64
N VAL A 53 -26.12 17.91 2.95
CA VAL A 53 -25.50 17.07 1.90
C VAL A 53 -25.71 17.77 0.55
N SER A 54 -24.82 18.66 0.13
CA SER A 54 -24.86 19.24 -1.21
C SER A 54 -23.55 19.09 -1.97
N GLY A 55 -23.70 18.75 -3.25
CA GLY A 55 -22.73 18.16 -4.13
C GLY A 55 -21.51 18.98 -4.58
N GLY A 56 -20.39 18.30 -4.67
CA GLY A 56 -19.11 18.72 -5.25
C GLY A 56 -18.01 17.70 -4.93
N SER A 57 -16.85 17.79 -5.58
CA SER A 57 -15.68 16.92 -5.35
C SER A 57 -15.14 16.94 -3.90
N SER A 58 -15.62 17.84 -3.06
CA SER A 58 -15.32 17.89 -1.62
C SER A 58 -16.07 16.87 -0.76
N LYS A 59 -16.96 16.06 -1.34
CA LYS A 59 -17.78 15.04 -0.64
C LYS A 59 -16.98 13.90 0.01
N TRP A 60 -15.70 13.78 -0.30
CA TRP A 60 -14.88 12.66 0.16
C TRP A 60 -14.12 12.92 1.47
N ILE A 61 -14.02 14.17 1.91
CA ILE A 61 -13.17 14.51 3.06
C ILE A 61 -14.04 14.69 4.29
N ASP A 62 -14.26 13.60 5.04
CA ASP A 62 -14.64 13.74 6.44
C ASP A 62 -13.44 14.36 7.19
N ARG A 63 -13.60 15.61 7.62
CA ARG A 63 -12.55 16.36 8.31
C ARG A 63 -12.10 15.68 9.59
N SER A 64 -13.00 14.99 10.27
CA SER A 64 -12.67 14.24 11.48
C SER A 64 -11.63 13.17 11.18
N LEU A 65 -11.73 12.48 10.04
CA LEU A 65 -10.71 11.52 9.58
C LEU A 65 -9.39 12.22 9.24
N ALA A 66 -9.44 13.36 8.55
CA ALA A 66 -8.25 14.09 8.14
C ALA A 66 -7.47 14.66 9.34
N THR A 67 -8.16 15.06 10.43
CA THR A 67 -7.54 15.72 11.59
C THR A 67 -7.21 14.79 12.75
N ALA A 68 -7.77 13.58 12.78
CA ALA A 68 -7.52 12.62 13.86
C ALA A 68 -6.02 12.37 14.08
N ALA A 69 -5.60 12.30 15.34
CA ALA A 69 -4.21 12.17 15.81
C ALA A 69 -3.29 13.37 15.48
N LYS A 70 -3.83 14.52 15.04
CA LYS A 70 -3.06 15.72 14.70
C LYS A 70 -3.37 16.89 15.62
N HIS A 71 -2.61 17.99 15.50
CA HIS A 71 -2.82 19.25 16.19
C HIS A 71 -3.40 20.28 15.22
N SER A 72 -4.64 20.73 15.46
CA SER A 72 -5.34 21.69 14.59
C SER A 72 -4.85 23.13 14.83
N VAL A 73 -4.51 23.86 13.76
CA VAL A 73 -4.14 25.28 13.76
C VAL A 73 -4.93 25.98 12.68
N LEU A 74 -5.73 27.00 13.07
CA LEU A 74 -6.49 27.79 12.13
C LEU A 74 -5.63 28.83 11.41
N PHE A 75 -5.87 29.02 10.12
CA PHE A 75 -5.11 29.88 9.24
C PHE A 75 -6.00 30.60 8.23
N ASP A 76 -5.63 31.87 7.92
CA ASP A 76 -6.24 32.66 6.86
C ASP A 76 -5.14 33.42 6.11
N SER A 77 -4.92 33.07 4.85
CA SER A 77 -3.88 33.71 4.03
C SER A 77 -4.12 35.20 3.77
N ALA A 78 -5.33 35.71 3.99
CA ALA A 78 -5.63 37.14 3.92
C ALA A 78 -5.06 37.94 5.11
N ARG A 79 -4.68 37.26 6.19
CA ARG A 79 -4.15 37.89 7.42
C ARG A 79 -2.64 37.76 7.48
N GLU A 80 -1.94 38.89 7.45
CA GLU A 80 -0.46 38.92 7.52
C GLU A 80 0.08 38.25 8.79
N ALA A 81 -0.59 38.46 9.94
CA ALA A 81 -0.23 37.81 11.18
C ALA A 81 -0.29 36.28 11.11
N ASP A 82 -1.21 35.70 10.35
CA ASP A 82 -1.31 34.26 10.16
C ASP A 82 -0.16 33.75 9.24
N ILE A 83 0.27 34.55 8.25
CA ILE A 83 1.44 34.24 7.42
C ILE A 83 2.73 34.23 8.25
N ASP A 84 2.92 35.22 9.13
CA ASP A 84 4.07 35.29 10.02
C ASP A 84 4.09 34.10 10.99
N GLU A 85 2.93 33.75 11.55
CA GLU A 85 2.78 32.59 12.42
C GLU A 85 3.08 31.26 11.69
N LEU A 86 2.61 31.13 10.45
CA LEU A 86 2.92 29.98 9.60
C LEU A 86 4.43 29.87 9.35
N ALA A 87 5.13 30.99 9.08
CA ALA A 87 6.57 31.01 8.88
C ALA A 87 7.32 30.61 10.15
N ALA A 88 6.88 31.10 11.32
CA ALA A 88 7.46 30.73 12.62
C ALA A 88 7.26 29.24 12.92
N LEU A 89 6.07 28.68 12.65
CA LEU A 89 5.79 27.26 12.83
C LEU A 89 6.62 26.40 11.87
N ALA A 90 6.74 26.80 10.60
CA ALA A 90 7.55 26.11 9.60
C ALA A 90 9.04 26.06 10.01
N ALA A 91 9.57 27.12 10.62
CA ALA A 91 10.95 27.14 11.14
C ALA A 91 11.16 26.19 12.32
N CYS A 92 10.10 25.77 13.00
CA CYS A 92 10.13 24.81 14.11
C CYS A 92 9.91 23.36 13.64
N CYS A 93 9.51 23.13 12.41
CA CYS A 93 9.21 21.82 11.84
C CYS A 93 10.37 21.22 11.04
N ASP A 94 10.42 19.89 10.95
CA ASP A 94 11.38 19.15 10.13
C ASP A 94 10.86 18.98 8.69
N VAL A 95 9.53 18.89 8.55
CA VAL A 95 8.82 18.50 7.31
C VAL A 95 7.65 19.44 7.08
N VAL A 96 7.46 19.87 5.83
CA VAL A 96 6.19 20.39 5.34
C VAL A 96 5.60 19.43 4.32
N LEU A 97 4.31 19.13 4.47
CA LEU A 97 3.50 18.36 3.52
C LEU A 97 2.52 19.31 2.84
N LEU A 98 2.44 19.26 1.53
CA LEU A 98 1.54 20.13 0.76
C LEU A 98 1.18 19.54 -0.59
N SER A 99 0.35 20.29 -1.32
CA SER A 99 -0.07 20.00 -2.70
C SER A 99 -0.05 21.30 -3.51
N THR A 100 1.02 21.52 -4.27
CA THR A 100 1.21 22.79 -4.99
C THR A 100 0.28 22.96 -6.19
N ASP A 101 -0.23 21.87 -6.75
CA ASP A 101 -1.18 21.89 -7.89
C ASP A 101 -2.63 22.25 -7.47
N VAL A 102 -2.96 22.13 -6.19
CA VAL A 102 -4.29 22.47 -5.63
C VAL A 102 -4.23 23.71 -4.76
N ASP A 103 -3.25 23.79 -3.85
CA ASP A 103 -3.18 24.81 -2.78
C ASP A 103 -2.05 25.83 -2.99
N GLY A 104 -1.26 25.70 -4.05
CA GLY A 104 0.02 26.37 -4.22
C GLY A 104 0.01 27.80 -4.75
N ALA A 105 -1.15 28.43 -4.87
CA ALA A 105 -1.25 29.72 -5.59
C ALA A 105 -0.71 30.96 -4.81
N ASP A 106 -0.67 30.94 -3.46
CA ASP A 106 -0.23 32.09 -2.67
C ASP A 106 1.29 32.09 -2.46
N VAL A 107 1.99 33.00 -3.13
CA VAL A 107 3.45 33.18 -3.04
C VAL A 107 3.91 33.44 -1.60
N ARG A 108 3.11 34.15 -0.77
CA ARG A 108 3.45 34.43 0.63
C ARG A 108 3.48 33.16 1.46
N VAL A 109 2.51 32.25 1.25
CA VAL A 109 2.48 30.94 1.88
C VAL A 109 3.71 30.13 1.47
N GLN A 110 4.05 30.08 0.19
CA GLN A 110 5.25 29.39 -0.28
C GLN A 110 6.52 29.97 0.33
N GLN A 111 6.60 31.30 0.49
CA GLN A 111 7.72 31.97 1.15
C GLN A 111 7.81 31.61 2.65
N ALA A 112 6.68 31.54 3.35
CA ALA A 112 6.61 31.16 4.75
C ALA A 112 7.12 29.72 4.98
N LEU A 113 6.76 28.78 4.09
CA LEU A 113 7.10 27.36 4.18
C LEU A 113 8.56 27.03 3.79
N LYS A 114 9.26 27.91 3.05
CA LYS A 114 10.61 27.64 2.49
C LYS A 114 11.71 27.31 3.51
N HIS A 115 11.50 27.63 4.77
CA HIS A 115 12.49 27.44 5.84
C HIS A 115 12.51 26.00 6.39
N CYS A 116 11.50 25.18 6.04
CA CYS A 116 11.46 23.79 6.47
C CYS A 116 12.49 22.95 5.69
N PRO A 117 13.31 22.11 6.36
CA PRO A 117 14.36 21.38 5.67
C PRO A 117 13.87 20.29 4.72
N ILE A 118 12.72 19.65 4.98
CA ILE A 118 12.11 18.66 4.11
C ILE A 118 10.80 19.22 3.58
N PHE A 119 10.67 19.20 2.25
CA PHE A 119 9.51 19.70 1.55
C PHE A 119 8.90 18.55 0.71
N CYS A 120 7.77 18.02 1.15
CA CYS A 120 7.08 16.93 0.48
C CYS A 120 5.85 17.45 -0.26
N ASP A 121 5.91 17.37 -1.58
CA ASP A 121 4.85 17.83 -2.49
C ASP A 121 4.14 16.61 -3.10
N ILE A 122 2.83 16.52 -2.87
CA ILE A 122 1.97 15.45 -3.40
C ILE A 122 1.04 16.07 -4.43
N THR A 123 1.30 15.82 -5.71
CA THR A 123 0.58 16.45 -6.82
C THR A 123 0.06 15.43 -7.82
N ALA A 124 -0.84 15.83 -8.70
CA ALA A 124 -1.40 14.93 -9.70
C ALA A 124 -0.30 14.37 -10.64
N PHE A 125 0.62 15.24 -11.12
CA PHE A 125 1.58 14.87 -12.18
C PHE A 125 3.05 15.09 -11.81
N GLY A 126 3.35 15.56 -10.60
CA GLY A 126 4.70 15.84 -10.17
C GLY A 126 5.28 17.16 -10.67
N ALA A 127 6.53 17.42 -10.30
CA ALA A 127 7.21 18.67 -10.55
C ALA A 127 7.81 18.79 -11.98
N THR A 128 7.81 17.71 -12.77
CA THR A 128 8.45 17.66 -14.10
C THR A 128 7.55 16.99 -15.14
N GLY A 129 7.88 17.23 -16.42
CA GLY A 129 7.14 16.67 -17.55
C GLY A 129 6.03 17.61 -18.06
N PRO A 130 5.37 17.26 -19.19
CA PRO A 130 4.42 18.14 -19.88
C PRO A 130 3.12 18.40 -19.11
N MET A 131 2.84 17.62 -18.07
CA MET A 131 1.67 17.78 -17.22
C MET A 131 1.98 18.46 -15.88
N ALA A 132 3.24 18.83 -15.61
CA ALA A 132 3.64 19.44 -14.35
C ALA A 132 2.79 20.67 -13.99
N GLY A 133 2.36 20.74 -12.73
CA GLY A 133 1.53 21.85 -12.21
C GLY A 133 0.07 21.85 -12.65
N LYS A 134 -0.37 20.88 -13.47
CA LYS A 134 -1.79 20.77 -13.84
C LYS A 134 -2.55 20.03 -12.74
N PRO A 135 -3.70 20.54 -12.30
CA PRO A 135 -4.55 19.82 -11.36
C PRO A 135 -5.25 18.65 -12.07
N ALA A 136 -5.50 17.58 -11.33
CA ALA A 136 -6.35 16.48 -11.74
C ALA A 136 -6.98 15.81 -10.52
N SER A 137 -8.16 15.25 -10.70
CA SER A 137 -8.82 14.42 -9.69
C SER A 137 -8.26 13.00 -9.69
N GLU A 138 -8.57 12.24 -8.64
CA GLU A 138 -8.31 10.80 -8.55
C GLU A 138 -8.75 10.04 -9.81
N PHE A 139 -9.98 10.29 -10.27
CA PHE A 139 -10.53 9.56 -11.41
C PHE A 139 -9.91 9.97 -12.74
N ASP A 140 -9.49 11.24 -12.91
CA ASP A 140 -8.72 11.66 -14.08
C ASP A 140 -7.38 10.92 -14.13
N VAL A 141 -6.71 10.77 -12.99
CA VAL A 141 -5.45 10.01 -12.92
C VAL A 141 -5.68 8.53 -13.20
N GLN A 142 -6.71 7.88 -12.61
CA GLN A 142 -7.04 6.49 -12.92
C GLN A 142 -7.31 6.29 -14.42
N ALA A 143 -8.00 7.24 -15.06
CA ALA A 143 -8.32 7.18 -16.49
C ALA A 143 -7.08 7.35 -17.38
N LEU A 144 -6.22 8.34 -17.08
CA LEU A 144 -5.03 8.65 -17.88
C LEU A 144 -3.92 7.62 -17.76
N THR A 145 -3.88 6.88 -16.66
CA THR A 145 -2.80 5.90 -16.37
C THR A 145 -3.15 4.46 -16.71
N GLY A 146 -4.35 4.21 -17.27
CA GLY A 146 -4.80 2.85 -17.57
C GLY A 146 -5.27 2.06 -16.35
N VAL A 147 -5.21 2.61 -15.14
CA VAL A 147 -5.75 1.93 -13.93
C VAL A 147 -7.25 1.67 -14.11
N MET A 148 -7.99 2.65 -14.61
CA MET A 148 -9.42 2.48 -14.88
C MET A 148 -9.69 1.42 -15.94
N ASP A 149 -8.82 1.29 -16.95
CA ASP A 149 -8.92 0.24 -17.99
C ASP A 149 -8.76 -1.19 -17.44
N THR A 150 -8.20 -1.35 -16.26
CA THR A 150 -8.04 -2.65 -15.60
C THR A 150 -9.29 -3.11 -14.83
N THR A 151 -10.25 -2.21 -14.57
CA THR A 151 -11.41 -2.44 -13.70
C THR A 151 -12.70 -2.49 -14.52
N GLY A 152 -13.59 -3.43 -14.20
CA GLY A 152 -14.86 -3.63 -14.90
C GLY A 152 -14.95 -4.95 -15.63
N PHE A 153 -16.13 -5.24 -16.24
CA PHE A 153 -16.38 -6.48 -16.96
C PHE A 153 -15.80 -6.49 -18.37
N PRO A 154 -15.48 -7.67 -18.94
CA PRO A 154 -14.82 -7.78 -20.25
C PRO A 154 -15.57 -7.05 -21.38
N ASP A 155 -16.89 -7.19 -21.42
CA ASP A 155 -17.76 -6.64 -22.46
C ASP A 155 -18.35 -5.28 -22.10
N GLY A 156 -17.96 -4.73 -20.94
CA GLY A 156 -18.42 -3.43 -20.43
C GLY A 156 -17.43 -2.31 -20.67
N ALA A 157 -17.85 -1.09 -20.34
CA ALA A 157 -16.95 0.05 -20.27
C ALA A 157 -15.92 -0.12 -19.12
N ALA A 158 -14.76 0.52 -19.26
CA ALA A 158 -13.84 0.72 -18.16
C ALA A 158 -14.52 1.53 -17.05
N MET A 159 -14.25 1.18 -15.80
CA MET A 159 -14.87 1.87 -14.67
C MET A 159 -13.82 2.26 -13.63
N PRO A 160 -14.01 3.40 -12.93
CA PRO A 160 -13.12 3.77 -11.84
C PRO A 160 -13.24 2.77 -10.69
N ILE A 161 -12.15 2.60 -9.97
CA ILE A 161 -12.19 2.02 -8.64
C ILE A 161 -12.97 3.01 -7.77
N GLY A 162 -14.03 2.59 -7.11
CA GLY A 162 -14.97 3.45 -6.37
C GLY A 162 -14.39 4.12 -5.11
N LEU A 163 -13.07 4.24 -5.03
CA LEU A 163 -12.28 4.75 -3.91
C LEU A 163 -11.12 5.58 -4.44
N PRO A 164 -10.62 6.58 -3.67
CA PRO A 164 -9.42 7.34 -4.02
C PRO A 164 -8.14 6.57 -3.71
N VAL A 165 -8.01 5.37 -4.31
CA VAL A 165 -6.92 4.44 -3.96
C VAL A 165 -5.54 4.97 -4.37
N ILE A 166 -5.45 5.76 -5.43
CA ILE A 166 -4.18 6.35 -5.89
C ILE A 166 -3.76 7.51 -4.98
N GLU A 167 -4.70 8.36 -4.58
CA GLU A 167 -4.48 9.40 -3.58
C GLU A 167 -3.95 8.79 -2.26
N MET A 168 -4.67 7.79 -1.73
CA MET A 168 -4.30 7.11 -0.49
C MET A 168 -2.94 6.41 -0.60
N SER A 169 -2.70 5.72 -1.70
CA SER A 169 -1.42 5.04 -2.00
C SER A 169 -0.26 6.05 -2.13
N SER A 170 -0.49 7.21 -2.76
CA SER A 170 0.49 8.30 -2.83
C SER A 170 0.82 8.85 -1.44
N GLY A 171 -0.18 8.94 -0.56
CA GLY A 171 0.02 9.32 0.84
C GLY A 171 0.92 8.34 1.59
N ILE A 172 0.78 7.02 1.37
CA ILE A 172 1.66 6.00 1.98
C ILE A 172 3.10 6.15 1.45
N TYR A 173 3.28 6.31 0.12
CA TYR A 173 4.61 6.54 -0.44
C TYR A 173 5.23 7.85 0.05
N ALA A 174 4.45 8.92 0.18
CA ALA A 174 4.91 10.20 0.70
C ALA A 174 5.36 10.08 2.17
N ALA A 175 4.64 9.32 3.00
CA ALA A 175 5.02 9.05 4.38
C ALA A 175 6.35 8.25 4.45
N ALA A 176 6.50 7.22 3.62
CA ALA A 176 7.75 6.46 3.52
C ALA A 176 8.92 7.33 3.05
N ALA A 177 8.72 8.12 1.98
CA ALA A 177 9.72 9.05 1.44
C ALA A 177 10.12 10.11 2.48
N THR A 178 9.15 10.63 3.24
CA THR A 178 9.37 11.58 4.33
C THR A 178 10.20 10.97 5.45
N ALA A 179 9.91 9.74 5.87
CA ALA A 179 10.70 9.03 6.88
C ALA A 179 12.14 8.75 6.39
N ILE A 180 12.31 8.41 5.09
CA ILE A 180 13.63 8.25 4.45
C ILE A 180 14.39 9.58 4.43
N ALA A 181 13.75 10.67 4.01
CA ALA A 181 14.36 11.98 3.98
C ALA A 181 14.75 12.48 5.38
N TRP A 182 13.91 12.22 6.40
CA TRP A 182 14.20 12.55 7.79
C TRP A 182 15.37 11.74 8.34
N ARG A 183 15.50 10.47 7.94
CA ARG A 183 16.69 9.66 8.25
C ARG A 183 17.97 10.32 7.70
N VAL A 184 17.95 10.83 6.46
CA VAL A 184 19.08 11.53 5.82
C VAL A 184 19.35 12.84 6.54
N LEU A 185 18.31 13.64 6.83
CA LEU A 185 18.44 14.89 7.58
C LEU A 185 19.11 14.67 8.94
N ARG A 186 18.69 13.64 9.68
CA ARG A 186 19.28 13.32 10.99
C ARG A 186 20.71 12.81 10.92
N ARG A 187 21.06 12.06 9.87
CA ARG A 187 22.38 11.48 9.68
C ARG A 187 23.40 12.49 9.11
N ASP A 188 23.00 13.18 8.06
CA ASP A 188 23.90 13.97 7.22
C ASP A 188 23.65 15.49 7.31
N GLY A 189 22.61 15.93 8.03
CA GLY A 189 22.23 17.36 8.13
C GLY A 189 21.58 17.92 6.85
N VAL A 190 21.25 17.06 5.86
CA VAL A 190 20.82 17.47 4.54
C VAL A 190 19.29 17.38 4.42
N GLY A 191 18.65 18.54 4.26
CA GLY A 191 17.26 18.64 3.85
C GLY A 191 17.09 18.42 2.36
N GLN A 192 15.86 18.08 1.92
CA GLN A 192 15.57 17.82 0.51
C GLN A 192 14.10 17.96 0.15
N ARG A 193 13.84 18.11 -1.15
CA ARG A 193 12.49 18.05 -1.70
C ARG A 193 12.13 16.62 -2.03
N ILE A 194 10.87 16.28 -1.78
CA ILE A 194 10.22 15.01 -2.13
C ILE A 194 9.10 15.35 -3.11
N ASP A 195 9.10 14.71 -4.25
CA ASP A 195 8.07 14.82 -5.29
C ASP A 195 7.37 13.45 -5.42
N VAL A 196 6.12 13.38 -5.01
CA VAL A 196 5.24 12.21 -5.16
C VAL A 196 4.06 12.58 -6.05
N ALA A 197 4.02 12.00 -7.24
CA ALA A 197 2.94 12.22 -8.18
C ALA A 197 1.93 11.07 -8.12
N LEU A 198 0.63 11.41 -8.14
CA LEU A 198 -0.43 10.42 -8.28
C LEU A 198 -0.25 9.59 -9.55
N PHE A 199 0.13 10.26 -10.65
CA PHE A 199 0.39 9.62 -11.93
C PHE A 199 1.50 8.55 -11.83
N ASP A 200 2.63 8.87 -11.16
CA ASP A 200 3.73 7.91 -10.94
C ASP A 200 3.29 6.72 -10.07
N THR A 201 2.51 7.02 -9.02
CA THR A 201 1.93 6.00 -8.14
C THR A 201 0.99 5.06 -8.89
N ALA A 202 0.14 5.61 -9.76
CA ALA A 202 -0.79 4.84 -10.56
C ALA A 202 -0.08 3.92 -11.57
N ILE A 203 0.96 4.43 -12.27
CA ILE A 203 1.79 3.58 -13.15
C ILE A 203 2.47 2.46 -12.34
N ASN A 204 2.97 2.75 -11.13
CA ASN A 204 3.55 1.74 -10.23
C ASN A 204 2.52 0.72 -9.72
N ALA A 205 1.23 1.04 -9.71
CA ALA A 205 0.19 0.10 -9.34
C ALA A 205 -0.14 -0.93 -10.43
N LEU A 206 0.33 -0.74 -11.66
CA LEU A 206 0.07 -1.63 -12.80
C LEU A 206 1.01 -2.87 -12.87
N THR A 207 1.61 -3.28 -11.76
CA THR A 207 2.61 -4.37 -11.71
C THR A 207 2.10 -5.71 -12.27
N THR A 208 0.79 -5.96 -12.25
CA THR A 208 0.17 -7.17 -12.80
C THR A 208 -0.22 -7.05 -14.28
N PHE A 209 -0.29 -5.83 -14.83
CA PHE A 209 -0.72 -5.55 -16.19
C PHE A 209 0.44 -5.17 -17.13
N LEU A 210 1.39 -4.40 -16.66
CA LEU A 210 2.60 -4.04 -17.42
C LEU A 210 3.38 -5.25 -17.96
N PRO A 211 3.53 -6.38 -17.22
CA PRO A 211 4.15 -7.58 -17.77
C PRO A 211 3.54 -8.09 -19.08
N ALA A 212 2.20 -8.08 -19.19
CA ALA A 212 1.55 -8.46 -20.44
C ALA A 212 1.86 -7.48 -21.57
N HIS A 213 1.83 -6.18 -21.30
CA HIS A 213 2.19 -5.14 -22.24
C HIS A 213 3.65 -5.27 -22.72
N PHE A 214 4.62 -5.49 -21.82
CA PHE A 214 6.05 -5.68 -22.17
C PHE A 214 6.29 -6.93 -23.03
N ALA A 215 5.41 -7.92 -22.92
CA ALA A 215 5.44 -9.10 -23.79
C ALA A 215 4.62 -8.94 -25.09
N GLY A 216 4.19 -7.73 -25.43
CA GLY A 216 3.40 -7.45 -26.64
C GLY A 216 1.95 -7.99 -26.59
N LYS A 217 1.42 -8.29 -25.39
CA LYS A 217 0.06 -8.80 -25.22
C LYS A 217 -0.87 -7.70 -24.72
N ALA A 218 -2.09 -7.66 -25.22
CA ALA A 218 -3.10 -6.74 -24.76
C ALA A 218 -3.54 -7.11 -23.32
N SER A 219 -3.58 -6.14 -22.44
CA SER A 219 -4.25 -6.26 -21.14
C SER A 219 -5.77 -6.25 -21.36
N ARG A 220 -6.51 -7.08 -20.59
CA ARG A 220 -7.98 -7.14 -20.67
C ARG A 220 -8.58 -7.11 -19.28
N ARG A 221 -9.67 -6.37 -19.14
CA ARG A 221 -10.55 -6.48 -17.96
C ARG A 221 -11.14 -7.86 -17.87
N LEU A 222 -11.28 -8.41 -16.67
CA LEU A 222 -11.82 -9.74 -16.41
C LEU A 222 -12.93 -9.72 -15.35
N GLY A 223 -13.48 -8.55 -15.02
CA GLY A 223 -14.41 -8.42 -13.89
C GLY A 223 -13.77 -8.96 -12.62
N ASN A 224 -14.46 -9.86 -11.93
CA ASN A 224 -13.92 -10.54 -10.75
C ASN A 224 -13.05 -11.76 -11.10
N GLY A 225 -12.90 -12.07 -12.39
CA GLY A 225 -12.11 -13.21 -12.86
C GLY A 225 -10.59 -13.02 -12.71
N HIS A 226 -9.86 -14.12 -12.97
CA HIS A 226 -8.40 -14.14 -12.99
C HIS A 226 -7.90 -14.70 -14.33
N SER A 227 -6.80 -14.14 -14.88
CA SER A 227 -6.31 -14.55 -16.20
C SER A 227 -5.78 -15.98 -16.25
N MET A 228 -5.32 -16.51 -15.13
CA MET A 228 -4.65 -17.81 -15.01
C MET A 228 -5.34 -18.77 -14.05
N ALA A 229 -6.61 -18.53 -13.66
CA ALA A 229 -7.32 -19.41 -12.74
C ALA A 229 -8.84 -19.39 -12.98
N VAL A 230 -9.49 -20.56 -12.92
CA VAL A 230 -10.94 -20.76 -13.06
C VAL A 230 -11.38 -22.00 -12.24
N PRO A 231 -12.49 -21.92 -11.45
CA PRO A 231 -13.26 -20.72 -11.16
C PRO A 231 -12.51 -19.75 -10.26
N TRP A 232 -12.66 -18.47 -10.58
CA TRP A 232 -12.18 -17.37 -9.77
C TRP A 232 -13.14 -16.21 -10.05
N ASN A 233 -14.16 -16.03 -9.20
CA ASN A 233 -15.20 -15.04 -9.44
C ASN A 233 -16.00 -14.73 -8.17
N ALA A 234 -16.79 -13.65 -8.21
CA ALA A 234 -17.80 -13.35 -7.21
C ALA A 234 -19.17 -13.95 -7.64
N TYR A 235 -19.86 -14.55 -6.70
CA TYR A 235 -21.15 -15.21 -6.92
C TYR A 235 -22.17 -14.72 -5.90
N GLU A 236 -23.41 -14.51 -6.36
CA GLU A 236 -24.52 -14.13 -5.50
C GLU A 236 -25.13 -15.37 -4.83
N SER A 237 -25.31 -15.28 -3.52
CA SER A 237 -25.94 -16.30 -2.67
C SER A 237 -27.28 -15.79 -2.12
N LYS A 238 -27.96 -16.57 -1.28
CA LYS A 238 -29.21 -16.14 -0.64
C LYS A 238 -29.06 -14.93 0.28
N THR A 239 -27.91 -14.79 0.95
CA THR A 239 -27.70 -13.80 2.02
C THR A 239 -26.61 -12.77 1.71
N GLY A 240 -26.09 -12.75 0.49
CA GLY A 240 -25.07 -11.82 0.04
C GLY A 240 -24.17 -12.37 -1.06
N TRP A 241 -22.97 -11.82 -1.19
CA TRP A 241 -22.01 -12.20 -2.21
C TRP A 241 -20.81 -12.93 -1.61
N ILE A 242 -20.29 -13.91 -2.33
CA ILE A 242 -19.07 -14.64 -1.97
C ILE A 242 -18.09 -14.62 -3.13
N LEU A 243 -16.80 -14.41 -2.82
CA LEU A 243 -15.70 -14.65 -3.74
C LEU A 243 -15.18 -16.07 -3.55
N ILE A 244 -15.00 -16.83 -4.63
CA ILE A 244 -14.41 -18.18 -4.62
C ILE A 244 -13.22 -18.21 -5.58
N CYS A 245 -12.06 -18.70 -5.10
CA CYS A 245 -10.80 -18.72 -5.81
C CYS A 245 -10.23 -20.15 -5.86
N SER A 246 -10.35 -20.82 -7.01
CA SER A 246 -9.73 -22.14 -7.24
C SER A 246 -8.50 -21.95 -8.13
N ALA A 247 -7.33 -22.03 -7.56
CA ALA A 247 -6.07 -21.71 -8.24
C ALA A 247 -5.43 -22.91 -8.97
N ASN A 248 -5.87 -24.14 -8.70
CA ASN A 248 -5.27 -25.35 -9.25
C ASN A 248 -6.28 -26.51 -9.38
N ASP A 249 -5.85 -27.57 -10.07
CA ASP A 249 -6.71 -28.73 -10.36
C ASP A 249 -7.12 -29.52 -9.08
N ALA A 250 -6.29 -29.51 -8.05
CA ALA A 250 -6.65 -30.16 -6.79
C ALA A 250 -7.79 -29.45 -6.07
N GLN A 251 -7.78 -28.13 -6.06
CA GLN A 251 -8.87 -27.31 -5.51
C GLN A 251 -10.14 -27.43 -6.36
N TRP A 252 -10.00 -27.44 -7.68
CA TRP A 252 -11.14 -27.66 -8.58
C TRP A 252 -11.84 -28.99 -8.30
N ARG A 253 -11.09 -30.11 -8.22
CA ARG A 253 -11.67 -31.45 -7.94
C ARG A 253 -12.48 -31.47 -6.66
N LYS A 254 -12.01 -30.80 -5.60
CA LYS A 254 -12.74 -30.65 -4.34
C LYS A 254 -14.01 -29.82 -4.50
N LEU A 255 -13.91 -28.68 -5.19
CA LEU A 255 -15.05 -27.81 -5.45
C LEU A 255 -16.11 -28.52 -6.32
N ALA A 256 -15.69 -29.20 -7.38
CA ALA A 256 -16.56 -29.97 -8.26
C ALA A 256 -17.35 -31.05 -7.49
N ALA A 257 -16.67 -31.73 -6.53
CA ALA A 257 -17.35 -32.73 -5.70
C ALA A 257 -18.44 -32.14 -4.77
N LEU A 258 -18.21 -30.90 -4.29
CA LEU A 258 -19.23 -30.17 -3.50
C LEU A 258 -20.41 -29.72 -4.33
N ILE A 259 -20.19 -29.35 -5.60
CA ILE A 259 -21.23 -28.87 -6.51
C ILE A 259 -22.08 -30.04 -7.03
N SER A 260 -21.44 -31.05 -7.62
CA SER A 260 -22.10 -32.23 -8.16
C SER A 260 -21.11 -33.34 -8.48
N PRO A 261 -21.42 -34.61 -8.12
CA PRO A 261 -20.58 -35.76 -8.49
C PRO A 261 -20.31 -35.87 -10.02
N GLY A 262 -21.26 -35.42 -10.86
CA GLY A 262 -21.10 -35.45 -12.31
C GLY A 262 -20.04 -34.48 -12.87
N LEU A 263 -19.58 -33.51 -12.09
CA LEU A 263 -18.51 -32.63 -12.48
C LEU A 263 -17.12 -33.23 -12.15
N VAL A 264 -17.06 -34.19 -11.23
CA VAL A 264 -15.82 -34.85 -10.85
C VAL A 264 -15.39 -35.78 -11.99
N GLY A 265 -14.21 -35.57 -12.54
CA GLY A 265 -13.68 -36.40 -13.62
C GLY A 265 -14.24 -36.06 -15.01
N ASN A 266 -15.08 -35.04 -15.15
CA ASN A 266 -15.48 -34.57 -16.47
C ASN A 266 -14.24 -34.07 -17.25
N PRO A 267 -13.93 -34.70 -18.43
CA PRO A 267 -12.74 -34.34 -19.20
C PRO A 267 -12.73 -32.87 -19.67
N ASP A 268 -13.93 -32.28 -19.89
CA ASP A 268 -14.06 -30.88 -20.32
C ASP A 268 -13.56 -29.86 -19.29
N TYR A 269 -13.39 -30.27 -18.01
CA TYR A 269 -12.97 -29.43 -16.91
C TYR A 269 -11.76 -30.00 -16.14
N ALA A 270 -11.09 -31.03 -16.68
CA ALA A 270 -10.08 -31.79 -15.96
C ALA A 270 -8.83 -30.97 -15.64
N THR A 271 -8.35 -30.20 -16.61
CA THR A 271 -7.16 -29.35 -16.46
C THR A 271 -7.54 -27.88 -16.33
N LEU A 272 -6.62 -27.09 -15.83
CA LEU A 272 -6.80 -25.64 -15.77
C LEU A 272 -6.99 -25.02 -17.17
N GLU A 273 -6.31 -25.55 -18.19
CA GLU A 273 -6.44 -25.10 -19.57
C GLU A 273 -7.85 -25.34 -20.11
N ASP A 274 -8.42 -26.54 -19.89
CA ASP A 274 -9.80 -26.88 -20.29
C ASP A 274 -10.80 -25.92 -19.63
N ARG A 275 -10.63 -25.64 -18.34
CA ARG A 275 -11.51 -24.72 -17.60
C ARG A 275 -11.36 -23.27 -18.06
N LEU A 276 -10.15 -22.82 -18.38
CA LEU A 276 -9.92 -21.47 -18.94
C LEU A 276 -10.63 -21.30 -20.27
N ALA A 277 -10.63 -22.33 -21.14
CA ALA A 277 -11.33 -22.32 -22.41
C ALA A 277 -12.87 -22.30 -22.24
N ARG A 278 -13.39 -22.86 -21.14
CA ARG A 278 -14.83 -22.96 -20.82
C ARG A 278 -15.23 -22.16 -19.58
N ARG A 279 -14.56 -21.04 -19.34
CA ARG A 279 -14.75 -20.19 -18.15
C ARG A 279 -16.23 -19.93 -17.81
N ALA A 280 -17.01 -19.49 -18.79
CA ALA A 280 -18.42 -19.14 -18.60
C ALA A 280 -19.27 -20.34 -18.14
N GLU A 281 -18.99 -21.55 -18.65
CA GLU A 281 -19.69 -22.78 -18.26
C GLU A 281 -19.34 -23.15 -16.81
N VAL A 282 -18.06 -23.13 -16.47
CA VAL A 282 -17.57 -23.42 -15.12
C VAL A 282 -18.16 -22.45 -14.11
N ASP A 283 -18.07 -21.12 -14.38
CA ASP A 283 -18.66 -20.09 -13.53
C ASP A 283 -20.18 -20.27 -13.41
N GLY A 284 -20.88 -20.68 -14.49
CA GLY A 284 -22.32 -21.00 -14.49
C GLY A 284 -22.69 -22.18 -13.58
N HIS A 285 -21.86 -23.21 -13.48
CA HIS A 285 -22.07 -24.32 -12.54
C HIS A 285 -21.92 -23.84 -11.08
N VAL A 286 -20.91 -23.07 -10.79
CA VAL A 286 -20.66 -22.52 -9.45
C VAL A 286 -21.78 -21.55 -9.05
N ALA A 287 -22.18 -20.63 -9.94
CA ALA A 287 -23.23 -19.65 -9.68
C ALA A 287 -24.56 -20.29 -9.31
N ARG A 288 -25.02 -21.29 -10.09
CA ARG A 288 -26.29 -22.03 -9.82
C ARG A 288 -26.25 -22.73 -8.47
N TRP A 289 -25.12 -23.29 -8.09
CA TRP A 289 -24.94 -23.95 -6.80
C TRP A 289 -24.96 -22.96 -5.64
N VAL A 290 -24.19 -21.88 -5.74
CA VAL A 290 -24.06 -20.82 -4.72
C VAL A 290 -25.40 -20.13 -4.45
N ALA A 291 -26.20 -19.85 -5.51
CA ALA A 291 -27.51 -19.18 -5.40
C ALA A 291 -28.49 -19.87 -4.45
N GLY A 292 -28.30 -21.17 -4.21
CA GLY A 292 -29.13 -21.98 -3.30
C GLY A 292 -28.66 -21.95 -1.83
N LEU A 293 -27.54 -21.29 -1.50
CA LEU A 293 -26.86 -21.40 -0.21
C LEU A 293 -26.77 -20.04 0.52
N GLU A 294 -26.53 -20.08 1.82
CA GLU A 294 -26.21 -18.90 2.62
C GLU A 294 -24.69 -18.69 2.68
N VAL A 295 -24.23 -17.42 2.79
CA VAL A 295 -22.81 -17.09 2.70
C VAL A 295 -21.96 -17.73 3.80
N ASP A 296 -22.33 -17.59 5.07
CA ASP A 296 -21.47 -18.01 6.18
C ASP A 296 -21.26 -19.53 6.22
N PRO A 297 -22.30 -20.38 6.15
CA PRO A 297 -22.10 -21.83 6.05
C PRO A 297 -21.31 -22.25 4.81
N LEU A 298 -21.45 -21.52 3.69
CA LEU A 298 -20.71 -21.79 2.47
C LEU A 298 -19.24 -21.46 2.61
N VAL A 299 -18.90 -20.36 3.27
CA VAL A 299 -17.49 -20.00 3.59
C VAL A 299 -16.84 -21.09 4.42
N ASP A 300 -17.51 -21.57 5.49
CA ASP A 300 -16.99 -22.64 6.35
C ASP A 300 -16.77 -23.94 5.58
N LEU A 301 -17.71 -24.33 4.74
CA LEU A 301 -17.64 -25.51 3.88
C LEU A 301 -16.42 -25.45 2.93
N LEU A 302 -16.23 -24.31 2.26
CA LEU A 302 -15.14 -24.12 1.30
C LEU A 302 -13.78 -24.07 1.97
N LEU A 303 -13.68 -23.37 3.10
CA LEU A 303 -12.43 -23.32 3.89
C LEU A 303 -12.07 -24.70 4.45
N GLY A 304 -13.06 -25.48 4.92
CA GLY A 304 -12.86 -26.88 5.35
C GLY A 304 -12.35 -27.78 4.23
N ALA A 305 -12.72 -27.50 2.98
CA ALA A 305 -12.20 -28.18 1.80
C ALA A 305 -10.84 -27.64 1.32
N GLY A 306 -10.32 -26.54 1.93
CA GLY A 306 -9.07 -25.90 1.55
C GLY A 306 -9.18 -25.05 0.28
N ILE A 307 -10.36 -24.51 -0.02
CA ILE A 307 -10.63 -23.65 -1.16
C ILE A 307 -10.61 -22.20 -0.66
N PRO A 308 -9.73 -21.33 -1.20
CA PRO A 308 -9.70 -19.93 -0.83
C PRO A 308 -11.01 -19.24 -1.24
N CYS A 309 -11.64 -18.58 -0.26
CA CYS A 309 -12.89 -17.84 -0.47
C CYS A 309 -13.04 -16.73 0.58
N GLY A 310 -13.99 -15.82 0.35
CA GLY A 310 -14.36 -14.79 1.31
C GLY A 310 -15.77 -14.26 1.05
N ALA A 311 -16.54 -14.04 2.11
CA ALA A 311 -17.74 -13.21 2.02
C ALA A 311 -17.36 -11.82 1.52
N ILE A 312 -18.18 -11.22 0.66
CA ILE A 312 -17.96 -9.83 0.25
C ILE A 312 -18.62 -8.94 1.32
N VAL A 313 -17.76 -8.41 2.18
CA VAL A 313 -18.17 -7.59 3.32
C VAL A 313 -18.51 -6.17 2.84
N THR A 314 -19.67 -5.67 3.24
CA THR A 314 -20.05 -4.28 2.91
C THR A 314 -19.33 -3.30 3.85
N ILE A 315 -19.19 -2.04 3.40
CA ILE A 315 -18.54 -1.00 4.20
C ILE A 315 -19.22 -0.83 5.57
N ASP A 316 -20.55 -0.94 5.61
CA ASP A 316 -21.30 -0.82 6.85
C ASP A 316 -21.04 -1.97 7.84
N GLN A 317 -20.63 -3.13 7.33
CA GLN A 317 -20.33 -4.31 8.13
C GLN A 317 -18.87 -4.36 8.63
N LEU A 318 -17.96 -3.54 8.08
CA LEU A 318 -16.54 -3.62 8.39
C LEU A 318 -16.22 -3.51 9.88
N HIS A 319 -16.95 -2.67 10.62
CA HIS A 319 -16.72 -2.48 12.07
C HIS A 319 -17.03 -3.74 12.90
N ALA A 320 -17.89 -4.62 12.38
CA ALA A 320 -18.29 -5.88 13.03
C ALA A 320 -17.58 -7.10 12.39
N GLU A 321 -16.75 -6.89 11.36
CA GLU A 321 -16.00 -7.97 10.74
C GLU A 321 -15.03 -8.58 11.76
N PRO A 322 -15.05 -9.92 11.96
CA PRO A 322 -14.37 -10.54 13.11
C PRO A 322 -12.89 -10.24 13.25
N ASN A 323 -12.14 -10.20 12.15
CA ASN A 323 -10.71 -9.94 12.21
C ASN A 323 -10.38 -8.46 12.42
N LEU A 324 -11.11 -7.56 11.76
CA LEU A 324 -10.95 -6.12 11.96
C LEU A 324 -11.31 -5.73 13.41
N ALA A 325 -12.34 -6.37 13.99
CA ALA A 325 -12.73 -6.17 15.38
C ALA A 325 -11.67 -6.72 16.36
N LEU A 326 -11.14 -7.94 16.12
CA LEU A 326 -10.05 -8.53 16.92
C LEU A 326 -8.79 -7.65 16.90
N ARG A 327 -8.46 -7.09 15.75
CA ARG A 327 -7.28 -6.25 15.54
C ARG A 327 -7.54 -4.79 15.93
N GLN A 328 -8.79 -4.45 16.27
CA GLN A 328 -9.21 -3.10 16.63
C GLN A 328 -8.88 -2.09 15.51
N SER A 329 -9.02 -2.49 14.26
CA SER A 329 -8.60 -1.70 13.09
C SER A 329 -9.49 -0.46 12.87
N ILE A 330 -10.72 -0.50 13.38
CA ILE A 330 -11.71 0.59 13.32
C ILE A 330 -12.15 0.93 14.74
N ALA A 331 -11.99 2.20 15.12
CA ALA A 331 -12.47 2.72 16.40
C ALA A 331 -13.62 3.71 16.16
N GLU A 332 -14.51 3.84 17.13
CA GLU A 332 -15.52 4.88 17.19
C GLU A 332 -15.12 5.93 18.23
N VAL A 333 -15.11 7.19 17.84
CA VAL A 333 -14.73 8.32 18.68
C VAL A 333 -15.76 9.44 18.54
N ASN A 334 -15.93 10.24 19.59
CA ASN A 334 -16.83 11.39 19.53
C ASN A 334 -16.10 12.62 18.98
N GLU A 335 -16.70 13.28 18.00
CA GLU A 335 -16.20 14.53 17.45
C GLU A 335 -16.41 15.67 18.47
N PRO A 336 -15.33 16.42 18.83
CA PRO A 336 -15.44 17.53 19.76
C PRO A 336 -16.38 18.64 19.23
N GLY A 337 -17.28 19.11 20.10
CA GLY A 337 -18.22 20.20 19.81
C GLY A 337 -19.55 19.74 19.25
N THR A 338 -19.61 18.70 18.45
CA THR A 338 -20.87 18.13 17.90
C THR A 338 -21.35 16.91 18.70
N GLY A 339 -20.44 16.18 19.33
CA GLY A 339 -20.72 14.90 19.97
C GLY A 339 -21.07 13.77 19.00
N ARG A 340 -20.95 13.99 17.69
CA ARG A 340 -21.20 12.99 16.66
C ARG A 340 -20.21 11.83 16.79
N ALA A 341 -20.72 10.60 16.83
CA ALA A 341 -19.89 9.40 16.76
C ALA A 341 -19.30 9.27 15.33
N VAL A 342 -18.00 9.11 15.25
CA VAL A 342 -17.24 9.00 13.99
C VAL A 342 -16.36 7.77 14.04
N ARG A 343 -16.41 6.96 13.00
CA ARG A 343 -15.50 5.83 12.82
C ARG A 343 -14.18 6.33 12.24
N VAL A 344 -13.08 5.98 12.90
CA VAL A 344 -11.72 6.36 12.53
C VAL A 344 -10.83 5.11 12.47
N PRO A 345 -9.86 5.04 11.54
CA PRO A 345 -8.90 3.94 11.55
C PRO A 345 -7.94 4.09 12.74
N THR A 346 -7.48 2.98 13.26
CA THR A 346 -6.33 2.91 14.15
C THR A 346 -5.03 2.75 13.36
N SER A 347 -3.90 2.50 14.02
CA SER A 347 -2.64 2.28 13.33
C SER A 347 -2.68 1.02 12.46
N LEU A 348 -2.19 1.13 11.22
CA LEU A 348 -1.98 -0.01 10.32
C LEU A 348 -0.78 -0.88 10.70
N VAL A 349 0.08 -0.38 11.59
CA VAL A 349 1.35 -0.99 11.96
C VAL A 349 1.25 -1.47 13.40
N HIS A 350 1.18 -2.78 13.59
CA HIS A 350 1.23 -3.38 14.91
C HIS A 350 2.69 -3.75 15.21
N VAL A 351 3.22 -3.26 16.33
CA VAL A 351 4.63 -3.44 16.70
C VAL A 351 4.72 -4.16 18.04
N ASP A 352 5.45 -5.26 18.06
CA ASP A 352 5.63 -6.10 19.24
C ASP A 352 4.26 -6.54 19.81
N ASP A 353 3.99 -6.27 21.07
CA ASP A 353 2.70 -6.47 21.72
C ASP A 353 2.14 -5.12 22.22
N ASP A 354 2.54 -4.02 21.58
CA ASP A 354 2.09 -2.68 21.94
C ASP A 354 0.55 -2.58 21.76
N ALA A 355 -0.10 -1.92 22.70
CA ALA A 355 -1.55 -1.69 22.64
C ALA A 355 -1.91 -0.79 21.46
N VAL A 356 -3.04 -1.08 20.84
CA VAL A 356 -3.60 -0.23 19.79
C VAL A 356 -3.99 1.12 20.38
N VAL A 357 -3.52 2.20 19.78
CA VAL A 357 -3.85 3.56 20.19
C VAL A 357 -5.04 4.05 19.36
N VAL A 358 -6.11 4.42 20.06
CA VAL A 358 -7.28 5.05 19.43
C VAL A 358 -6.96 6.54 19.25
N PRO A 359 -7.00 7.05 18.01
CA PRO A 359 -6.68 8.44 17.74
C PRO A 359 -7.80 9.37 18.21
N ALA A 360 -7.45 10.50 18.83
CA ALA A 360 -8.40 11.53 19.17
C ALA A 360 -8.58 12.52 18.00
N ILE A 361 -9.80 13.02 17.82
CA ILE A 361 -10.09 14.15 16.93
C ILE A 361 -9.79 15.43 17.72
N PRO A 362 -8.91 16.32 17.23
CA PRO A 362 -8.58 17.54 17.96
C PRO A 362 -9.74 18.54 17.90
N PRO A 363 -10.00 19.29 19.00
CA PRO A 363 -10.81 20.49 18.90
C PRO A 363 -10.19 21.49 17.91
N LEU A 364 -11.02 22.31 17.30
CA LEU A 364 -10.57 23.32 16.33
C LEU A 364 -9.60 24.29 16.99
N ASP A 365 -8.46 24.57 16.36
CA ASP A 365 -7.39 25.47 16.82
C ASP A 365 -6.70 25.02 18.15
N SER A 366 -6.94 23.82 18.62
CA SER A 366 -6.38 23.32 19.89
C SER A 366 -4.85 23.14 19.83
N GLY A 367 -4.26 23.09 18.64
CA GLY A 367 -2.82 22.94 18.44
C GLY A 367 -2.02 24.25 18.56
N ARG A 368 -2.67 25.41 18.55
CA ARG A 368 -1.99 26.73 18.51
C ARG A 368 -1.04 26.95 19.70
N ALA A 369 -1.47 26.66 20.92
CA ALA A 369 -0.63 26.78 22.10
C ALA A 369 0.60 25.86 22.05
N ALA A 370 0.42 24.62 21.56
CA ALA A 370 1.51 23.68 21.36
C ALA A 370 2.47 24.16 20.26
N ALA A 371 1.95 24.75 19.18
CA ALA A 371 2.75 25.34 18.11
C ALA A 371 3.65 26.50 18.63
N HIS A 372 3.07 27.40 19.42
CA HIS A 372 3.82 28.52 20.02
C HIS A 372 4.88 28.09 21.04
N ALA A 373 4.68 26.95 21.69
CA ALA A 373 5.64 26.40 22.66
C ALA A 373 6.85 25.72 21.99
N LEU A 374 6.85 25.56 20.66
CA LEU A 374 7.96 24.94 19.96
C LEU A 374 9.18 25.83 19.88
N ALA A 375 10.34 25.30 20.25
CA ALA A 375 11.63 25.95 19.95
C ALA A 375 11.98 25.74 18.47
N PRO A 376 12.57 26.76 17.80
CA PRO A 376 13.11 26.63 16.47
C PRO A 376 14.12 25.48 16.37
N ARG A 377 14.15 24.81 15.22
CA ARG A 377 15.14 23.76 14.97
C ARG A 377 16.53 24.38 14.80
N PRO A 378 17.56 23.83 15.47
CA PRO A 378 18.91 24.26 15.20
C PRO A 378 19.26 23.99 13.73
N ARG A 379 19.72 25.01 13.01
CA ARG A 379 20.25 24.82 11.66
C ARG A 379 21.51 23.98 11.78
N ARG A 380 21.51 22.80 11.20
CA ARG A 380 22.73 22.01 11.02
C ARG A 380 23.43 22.50 9.76
N GLU A 381 24.74 22.69 9.85
CA GLU A 381 25.56 22.90 8.66
C GLU A 381 25.44 21.66 7.76
N PRO A 382 25.07 21.81 6.48
CA PRO A 382 25.00 20.68 5.58
C PRO A 382 26.40 20.04 5.45
N SER A 383 26.46 18.74 5.49
CA SER A 383 27.66 18.01 5.06
C SER A 383 28.06 18.46 3.65
N ALA A 384 29.37 18.56 3.39
CA ALA A 384 29.86 18.93 2.05
C ALA A 384 29.19 18.09 0.96
N VAL A 385 28.82 18.71 -0.16
CA VAL A 385 27.98 18.13 -1.22
C VAL A 385 28.46 16.75 -1.74
N GLY A 386 29.75 16.42 -1.55
CA GLY A 386 30.34 15.12 -1.91
C GLY A 386 30.20 13.99 -0.88
N SER A 387 29.58 14.25 0.29
CA SER A 387 29.53 13.28 1.41
C SER A 387 28.12 12.72 1.68
N ILE A 388 27.10 13.04 0.86
CA ILE A 388 25.73 12.52 1.05
C ILE A 388 25.71 11.05 0.65
N ARG A 389 25.49 10.17 1.63
CA ARG A 389 25.37 8.74 1.37
C ARG A 389 23.94 8.41 0.95
N VAL A 390 23.78 7.37 0.11
CA VAL A 390 22.44 6.84 -0.19
C VAL A 390 21.71 6.47 1.11
N PRO A 391 20.37 6.57 1.15
CA PRO A 391 19.61 6.47 2.41
C PRO A 391 19.87 5.18 3.20
N PHE A 392 19.99 4.04 2.53
CA PHE A 392 20.18 2.73 3.14
C PHE A 392 21.56 2.12 2.88
N ASP A 393 22.57 2.96 2.67
CA ASP A 393 23.95 2.49 2.57
C ASP A 393 24.33 1.61 3.77
N GLY A 394 24.83 0.38 3.49
CA GLY A 394 25.18 -0.62 4.49
C GLY A 394 24.02 -1.30 5.21
N LEU A 395 22.77 -1.02 4.85
CA LEU A 395 21.59 -1.73 5.38
C LEU A 395 21.49 -3.13 4.76
N ARG A 396 21.37 -4.17 5.59
CA ARG A 396 21.32 -5.58 5.19
C ARG A 396 19.90 -6.11 5.38
N VAL A 397 19.28 -6.54 4.29
CA VAL A 397 17.88 -6.96 4.26
C VAL A 397 17.78 -8.40 3.76
N ILE A 398 17.13 -9.27 4.52
CA ILE A 398 16.65 -10.57 4.08
C ILE A 398 15.20 -10.42 3.65
N GLU A 399 14.87 -10.93 2.48
CA GLU A 399 13.50 -11.11 2.03
C GLU A 399 13.18 -12.58 1.87
N ILE A 400 12.09 -13.05 2.51
CA ILE A 400 11.46 -14.35 2.25
C ILE A 400 10.04 -14.05 1.76
N GLY A 401 9.91 -13.65 0.51
CA GLY A 401 8.65 -13.21 -0.06
C GLY A 401 8.37 -13.85 -1.41
N GLN A 402 7.09 -13.95 -1.73
CA GLN A 402 6.61 -14.39 -3.04
C GLN A 402 5.62 -13.37 -3.61
N PHE A 403 5.50 -13.35 -4.93
CA PHE A 403 4.58 -12.49 -5.65
C PHE A 403 4.84 -10.99 -5.47
N THR A 404 3.98 -10.26 -4.70
CA THR A 404 3.95 -8.80 -4.72
C THR A 404 4.38 -8.15 -3.40
N THR A 405 3.77 -8.50 -2.28
CA THR A 405 3.73 -7.68 -1.05
C THR A 405 5.11 -7.44 -0.42
N ALA A 406 5.77 -8.50 0.10
CA ALA A 406 7.13 -8.38 0.64
C ALA A 406 8.17 -8.04 -0.45
N PRO A 407 8.09 -8.62 -1.68
CA PRO A 407 8.94 -8.23 -2.79
C PRO A 407 8.89 -6.74 -3.11
N LEU A 408 7.72 -6.07 -3.06
CA LEU A 408 7.57 -4.64 -3.30
C LEU A 408 8.29 -3.81 -2.22
N ALA A 409 8.09 -4.12 -0.94
CA ALA A 409 8.77 -3.44 0.16
C ALA A 409 10.29 -3.56 0.04
N ALA A 410 10.79 -4.77 -0.21
CA ALA A 410 12.22 -5.06 -0.35
C ALA A 410 12.82 -4.39 -1.60
N ARG A 411 12.09 -4.32 -2.73
CA ARG A 411 12.52 -3.61 -3.94
C ARG A 411 12.77 -2.14 -3.65
N HIS A 412 11.85 -1.48 -2.93
CA HIS A 412 12.04 -0.07 -2.59
C HIS A 412 13.22 0.14 -1.62
N LEU A 413 13.45 -0.78 -0.67
CA LEU A 413 14.66 -0.71 0.17
C LEU A 413 15.93 -0.83 -0.69
N ALA A 414 15.95 -1.74 -1.68
CA ALA A 414 17.07 -1.91 -2.61
C ALA A 414 17.29 -0.66 -3.45
N SER A 415 16.22 -0.05 -4.01
CA SER A 415 16.33 1.17 -4.84
C SER A 415 16.90 2.37 -4.09
N PHE A 416 16.81 2.38 -2.75
CA PHE A 416 17.46 3.37 -1.89
C PHE A 416 18.81 2.88 -1.30
N GLY A 417 19.38 1.80 -1.83
CA GLY A 417 20.77 1.37 -1.59
C GLY A 417 20.96 0.29 -0.53
N ALA A 418 19.89 -0.39 -0.08
CA ALA A 418 20.02 -1.55 0.80
C ALA A 418 20.63 -2.76 0.05
N ASP A 419 21.42 -3.57 0.76
CA ASP A 419 21.86 -4.88 0.28
C ASP A 419 20.78 -5.92 0.59
N VAL A 420 19.98 -6.29 -0.41
CA VAL A 420 18.83 -7.18 -0.27
C VAL A 420 19.18 -8.57 -0.78
N ILE A 421 19.06 -9.60 0.10
CA ILE A 421 19.15 -11.00 -0.26
C ILE A 421 17.75 -11.61 -0.19
N LYS A 422 17.23 -12.02 -1.36
CA LYS A 422 15.99 -12.78 -1.48
C LYS A 422 16.28 -14.25 -1.27
N ILE A 423 15.67 -14.87 -0.27
CA ILE A 423 15.72 -16.31 -0.04
C ILE A 423 14.60 -16.98 -0.81
N GLU A 424 14.93 -17.93 -1.65
CA GLU A 424 13.99 -18.70 -2.45
C GLU A 424 14.11 -20.20 -2.13
N PRO A 425 13.04 -21.00 -2.24
CA PRO A 425 13.17 -22.46 -2.23
C PRO A 425 13.97 -22.93 -3.46
N ALA A 426 14.34 -24.19 -3.51
CA ALA A 426 15.12 -24.74 -4.63
C ALA A 426 14.41 -24.57 -5.99
N GLU A 427 13.09 -24.60 -5.97
CA GLU A 427 12.22 -24.42 -7.13
C GLU A 427 12.08 -22.93 -7.57
N GLY A 428 12.57 -22.00 -6.76
CA GLY A 428 12.43 -20.57 -6.94
C GLY A 428 11.11 -19.98 -6.40
N ASP A 429 10.97 -18.67 -6.47
CA ASP A 429 9.71 -17.97 -6.20
C ASP A 429 8.64 -18.39 -7.22
N SER A 430 7.42 -18.67 -6.76
CA SER A 430 6.30 -19.06 -7.62
C SER A 430 6.00 -18.04 -8.72
N ALA A 431 6.34 -16.76 -8.51
CA ALA A 431 6.22 -15.72 -9.53
C ALA A 431 7.14 -15.94 -10.74
N ARG A 432 8.21 -16.75 -10.62
CA ARG A 432 9.07 -17.10 -11.74
C ARG A 432 8.36 -17.92 -12.81
N ALA A 433 7.33 -18.70 -12.40
CA ALA A 433 6.51 -19.49 -13.32
C ALA A 433 5.35 -18.70 -13.95
N TRP A 434 5.11 -17.45 -13.53
CA TRP A 434 4.00 -16.65 -14.04
C TRP A 434 4.30 -16.06 -15.42
N ALA A 435 3.42 -16.37 -16.37
CA ALA A 435 3.48 -15.77 -17.72
C ALA A 435 3.10 -14.27 -17.66
N PRO A 436 3.60 -13.48 -18.60
CA PRO A 436 4.40 -13.86 -19.76
C PRO A 436 5.91 -13.99 -19.46
N HIS A 437 6.60 -14.77 -20.29
CA HIS A 437 8.03 -15.01 -20.17
C HIS A 437 8.80 -14.42 -21.36
N ARG A 438 10.04 -13.97 -21.09
CA ARG A 438 11.09 -13.69 -22.08
C ARG A 438 12.31 -14.53 -21.70
N ASN A 439 12.83 -15.37 -22.59
CA ASN A 439 13.97 -16.27 -22.31
C ASN A 439 13.77 -17.10 -21.01
N ASN A 440 12.61 -17.73 -20.84
CA ASN A 440 12.20 -18.51 -19.66
C ASN A 440 12.16 -17.71 -18.34
N THR A 441 12.22 -16.39 -18.37
CA THR A 441 12.14 -15.53 -17.20
C THR A 441 10.83 -14.74 -17.23
N SER A 442 10.11 -14.73 -16.10
CA SER A 442 8.83 -14.04 -15.95
C SER A 442 9.02 -12.52 -15.88
N HIS A 443 8.30 -11.76 -16.71
CA HIS A 443 8.24 -10.30 -16.61
C HIS A 443 7.66 -9.85 -15.25
N PHE A 444 6.68 -10.60 -14.73
CA PHE A 444 6.09 -10.31 -13.43
C PHE A 444 7.12 -10.44 -12.29
N PHE A 445 7.95 -11.48 -12.34
CA PHE A 445 9.02 -11.67 -11.36
C PHE A 445 10.05 -10.52 -11.43
N ILE A 446 10.48 -10.16 -12.65
CA ILE A 446 11.49 -9.13 -12.86
C ILE A 446 11.05 -7.77 -12.33
N ILE A 447 9.83 -7.32 -12.64
CA ILE A 447 9.32 -6.00 -12.25
C ILE A 447 9.25 -5.81 -10.72
N SER A 448 9.09 -6.93 -9.99
CA SER A 448 8.96 -6.93 -8.52
C SER A 448 10.27 -7.17 -7.78
N ASN A 449 11.35 -7.60 -8.49
CA ASN A 449 12.57 -8.09 -7.83
C ASN A 449 13.88 -7.48 -8.36
N GLY A 450 13.82 -6.37 -9.08
CA GLY A 450 15.02 -5.65 -9.49
C GLY A 450 15.93 -5.27 -8.31
N GLU A 451 17.24 -5.16 -8.56
CA GLU A 451 18.29 -4.70 -7.61
C GLU A 451 18.63 -5.68 -6.47
N LYS A 452 17.91 -6.78 -6.33
CA LYS A 452 18.15 -7.78 -5.30
C LYS A 452 19.22 -8.77 -5.72
N ARG A 453 19.74 -9.52 -4.74
CA ARG A 453 20.49 -10.76 -4.96
C ARG A 453 19.63 -11.92 -4.51
N SER A 454 19.66 -13.06 -5.18
CA SER A 454 18.86 -14.24 -4.82
C SER A 454 19.73 -15.40 -4.38
N LEU A 455 19.27 -16.11 -3.35
CA LEU A 455 19.86 -17.32 -2.80
C LEU A 455 18.80 -18.41 -2.69
N ALA A 456 19.03 -19.53 -3.41
CA ALA A 456 18.25 -20.76 -3.22
C ALA A 456 18.67 -21.44 -1.92
N LEU A 457 17.73 -21.63 -0.97
CA LEU A 457 18.03 -22.19 0.34
C LEU A 457 16.87 -23.06 0.83
N ASP A 458 17.12 -24.36 0.98
CA ASP A 458 16.12 -25.27 1.58
C ASP A 458 16.10 -25.12 3.11
N LEU A 459 15.19 -24.32 3.62
CA LEU A 459 14.99 -24.09 5.05
C LEU A 459 14.47 -25.33 5.82
N ARG A 460 14.09 -26.40 5.12
CA ARG A 460 13.71 -27.67 5.76
C ARG A 460 14.94 -28.52 6.14
N SER A 461 16.08 -28.29 5.49
CA SER A 461 17.35 -28.95 5.79
C SER A 461 18.08 -28.28 6.96
N ASP A 462 18.88 -29.06 7.71
CA ASP A 462 19.70 -28.53 8.81
C ASP A 462 20.73 -27.51 8.30
N GLY A 463 21.38 -27.81 7.17
CA GLY A 463 22.33 -26.89 6.53
C GLY A 463 21.71 -25.58 6.10
N GLY A 464 20.50 -25.63 5.51
CA GLY A 464 19.74 -24.46 5.12
C GLY A 464 19.32 -23.61 6.32
N ARG A 465 18.86 -24.24 7.40
CA ARG A 465 18.52 -23.53 8.65
C ARG A 465 19.76 -22.88 9.29
N ALA A 466 20.90 -23.56 9.30
CA ALA A 466 22.14 -23.00 9.82
C ALA A 466 22.62 -21.80 8.99
N ALA A 467 22.59 -21.92 7.67
CA ALA A 467 22.93 -20.81 6.76
C ALA A 467 21.99 -19.59 6.94
N PHE A 468 20.69 -19.83 7.08
CA PHE A 468 19.72 -18.76 7.34
C PHE A 468 19.94 -18.10 8.70
N ALA A 469 20.21 -18.86 9.76
CA ALA A 469 20.53 -18.33 11.08
C ALA A 469 21.76 -17.39 11.03
N ASN A 470 22.80 -17.76 10.28
CA ASN A 470 23.99 -16.92 10.08
C ASN A 470 23.67 -15.62 9.34
N LEU A 471 22.80 -15.68 8.32
CA LEU A 471 22.34 -14.47 7.64
C LEU A 471 21.54 -13.55 8.56
N VAL A 472 20.62 -14.11 9.36
CA VAL A 472 19.80 -13.37 10.34
C VAL A 472 20.67 -12.70 11.40
N ALA A 473 21.71 -13.36 11.90
CA ALA A 473 22.62 -12.77 12.88
C ALA A 473 23.31 -11.49 12.37
N GLY A 474 23.52 -11.38 11.06
CA GLY A 474 24.13 -10.20 10.41
C GLY A 474 23.16 -9.24 9.73
N ALA A 475 21.86 -9.52 9.76
CA ALA A 475 20.84 -8.73 9.07
C ALA A 475 20.37 -7.52 9.91
N ASP A 476 19.94 -6.48 9.23
CA ASP A 476 19.24 -5.36 9.85
C ASP A 476 17.72 -5.55 9.79
N VAL A 477 17.23 -6.13 8.69
CA VAL A 477 15.81 -6.35 8.39
C VAL A 477 15.57 -7.77 7.89
N LEU A 478 14.48 -8.37 8.33
CA LEU A 478 13.86 -9.55 7.73
C LEU A 478 12.44 -9.19 7.36
N VAL A 479 12.09 -9.25 6.06
CA VAL A 479 10.74 -9.03 5.58
C VAL A 479 10.20 -10.28 4.90
N GLU A 480 8.94 -10.63 5.21
CA GLU A 480 8.30 -11.82 4.65
C GLU A 480 6.80 -11.64 4.44
N ASN A 481 6.22 -12.45 3.52
CA ASN A 481 4.78 -12.59 3.33
C ASN A 481 4.34 -14.06 3.24
N MET A 482 4.97 -14.91 4.01
CA MET A 482 4.61 -16.33 4.12
C MET A 482 3.27 -16.47 4.86
N LYS A 483 2.66 -17.63 4.71
CA LYS A 483 1.52 -18.02 5.55
C LYS A 483 1.92 -17.92 7.04
N PRO A 484 1.13 -17.25 7.90
CA PRO A 484 1.42 -17.14 9.33
C PRO A 484 1.84 -18.48 9.97
N GLY A 485 2.85 -18.42 10.81
CA GLY A 485 3.44 -19.61 11.46
C GLY A 485 4.40 -20.44 10.60
N SER A 486 4.65 -20.10 9.33
CA SER A 486 5.57 -20.85 8.47
C SER A 486 7.01 -20.80 8.99
N LEU A 487 7.53 -19.61 9.30
CA LEU A 487 8.87 -19.48 9.90
C LEU A 487 8.98 -20.20 11.24
N ARG A 488 7.95 -20.14 12.09
CA ARG A 488 7.91 -20.90 13.36
C ARG A 488 8.04 -22.40 13.14
N ARG A 489 7.33 -22.97 12.15
CA ARG A 489 7.44 -24.40 11.80
C ARG A 489 8.83 -24.77 11.28
N LEU A 490 9.58 -23.81 10.73
CA LEU A 490 10.97 -23.99 10.29
C LEU A 490 11.99 -23.76 11.42
N GLY A 491 11.53 -23.50 12.66
CA GLY A 491 12.38 -23.27 13.82
C GLY A 491 12.84 -21.82 14.03
N PHE A 492 12.19 -20.87 13.36
CA PHE A 492 12.48 -19.44 13.46
C PHE A 492 11.26 -18.67 13.96
N ASP A 493 10.85 -18.97 15.20
CA ASP A 493 9.86 -18.17 15.91
C ASP A 493 10.45 -16.82 16.37
N ARG A 494 9.59 -15.99 16.96
CA ARG A 494 9.93 -14.66 17.48
C ARG A 494 11.12 -14.71 18.47
N ASP A 495 11.09 -15.65 19.39
CA ASP A 495 12.12 -15.74 20.46
C ASP A 495 13.45 -16.19 19.88
N ARG A 496 13.44 -17.14 18.96
CA ARG A 496 14.64 -17.59 18.26
C ARG A 496 15.26 -16.47 17.39
N LEU A 497 14.45 -15.74 16.64
CA LEU A 497 14.92 -14.60 15.84
C LEU A 497 15.53 -13.51 16.73
N ARG A 498 14.88 -13.20 17.87
CA ARG A 498 15.37 -12.22 18.85
C ARG A 498 16.66 -12.70 19.55
N ALA A 499 16.79 -13.98 19.83
CA ALA A 499 18.01 -14.56 20.39
C ALA A 499 19.18 -14.53 19.39
N LEU A 500 18.92 -14.76 18.09
CA LEU A 500 19.93 -14.65 17.03
C LEU A 500 20.38 -13.21 16.82
N ASN A 501 19.44 -12.27 16.85
CA ASN A 501 19.72 -10.87 16.61
C ASN A 501 18.70 -9.96 17.31
N PRO A 502 19.00 -9.44 18.51
CA PRO A 502 18.12 -8.56 19.26
C PRO A 502 17.86 -7.20 18.59
N ARG A 503 18.65 -6.87 17.57
CA ARG A 503 18.50 -5.63 16.78
C ARG A 503 17.74 -5.81 15.48
N LEU A 504 17.30 -7.03 15.16
CA LEU A 504 16.58 -7.33 13.93
C LEU A 504 15.24 -6.61 13.89
N VAL A 505 14.97 -5.89 12.80
CA VAL A 505 13.62 -5.44 12.44
C VAL A 505 12.98 -6.56 11.60
N TYR A 506 12.04 -7.27 12.19
CA TYR A 506 11.28 -8.30 11.50
C TYR A 506 9.91 -7.75 11.09
N CYS A 507 9.58 -7.82 9.81
CA CYS A 507 8.31 -7.36 9.26
C CYS A 507 7.61 -8.53 8.55
N ALA A 508 6.49 -8.95 9.12
CA ALA A 508 5.57 -9.92 8.52
C ALA A 508 4.38 -9.20 7.90
N ILE A 509 4.11 -9.48 6.61
CA ILE A 509 2.98 -8.92 5.88
C ILE A 509 2.11 -10.08 5.43
N SER A 510 0.91 -10.20 5.97
CA SER A 510 0.02 -11.32 5.64
C SER A 510 -1.41 -10.86 5.36
N GLY A 511 -2.25 -11.74 4.84
CA GLY A 511 -3.62 -11.38 4.49
C GLY A 511 -4.43 -10.82 5.64
N PHE A 512 -4.29 -11.46 6.83
CA PHE A 512 -5.14 -11.18 7.99
C PHE A 512 -4.35 -10.85 9.27
N GLY A 513 -3.02 -10.73 9.18
CA GLY A 513 -2.11 -10.48 10.30
C GLY A 513 -1.63 -11.77 10.98
N LEU A 514 -0.60 -11.63 11.83
CA LEU A 514 -0.09 -12.71 12.67
C LEU A 514 -1.07 -13.03 13.82
N LYS A 515 -1.67 -11.99 14.41
CA LYS A 515 -2.80 -12.10 15.33
C LYS A 515 -4.09 -11.96 14.52
N SER A 516 -4.77 -13.06 14.30
CA SER A 516 -5.91 -13.11 13.39
C SER A 516 -7.06 -13.96 13.94
N ALA A 517 -8.30 -13.57 13.64
CA ALA A 517 -9.48 -14.40 13.83
C ALA A 517 -9.53 -15.57 12.82
N TYR A 518 -8.67 -15.56 11.81
CA TYR A 518 -8.66 -16.49 10.67
C TYR A 518 -7.37 -17.30 10.64
N ASP A 519 -7.15 -18.16 11.63
CA ASP A 519 -5.92 -18.96 11.69
C ASP A 519 -5.80 -19.86 10.44
N GLY A 520 -4.67 -19.74 9.78
CA GLY A 520 -4.34 -20.56 8.62
C GLY A 520 -5.18 -20.33 7.37
N ARG A 521 -6.06 -19.32 7.33
CA ARG A 521 -6.87 -18.98 6.14
C ARG A 521 -5.98 -18.55 4.98
N PRO A 522 -6.14 -19.12 3.77
CA PRO A 522 -5.46 -18.64 2.59
C PRO A 522 -5.92 -17.22 2.24
N ALA A 523 -4.96 -16.36 1.89
CA ALA A 523 -5.24 -15.01 1.43
C ALA A 523 -4.56 -14.77 0.09
N PHE A 524 -5.35 -14.33 -0.89
CA PHE A 524 -4.90 -13.66 -2.10
C PHE A 524 -5.43 -12.23 -2.04
N ASP A 525 -4.82 -11.32 -2.78
CA ASP A 525 -5.29 -9.94 -2.90
C ASP A 525 -6.82 -9.85 -3.07
N THR A 526 -7.38 -10.63 -4.00
CA THR A 526 -8.81 -10.59 -4.30
C THR A 526 -9.68 -11.05 -3.12
N VAL A 527 -9.23 -12.05 -2.33
CA VAL A 527 -9.93 -12.48 -1.11
C VAL A 527 -9.93 -11.36 -0.09
N VAL A 528 -8.80 -10.69 0.05
CA VAL A 528 -8.70 -9.52 0.95
C VAL A 528 -9.58 -8.36 0.47
N GLN A 529 -9.59 -8.06 -0.85
CA GLN A 529 -10.48 -7.04 -1.42
C GLN A 529 -11.98 -7.34 -1.15
N ALA A 530 -12.38 -8.61 -1.18
CA ALA A 530 -13.74 -9.01 -0.81
C ALA A 530 -14.06 -8.71 0.67
N MET A 531 -13.09 -8.93 1.57
CA MET A 531 -13.29 -8.89 3.01
C MET A 531 -12.92 -7.55 3.67
N CYS A 532 -12.52 -6.53 2.90
CA CYS A 532 -12.12 -5.22 3.40
C CYS A 532 -12.92 -4.03 2.85
N GLY A 533 -14.05 -4.30 2.14
CA GLY A 533 -14.95 -3.27 1.62
C GLY A 533 -14.56 -2.69 0.24
N ILE A 534 -13.40 -3.02 -0.33
CA ILE A 534 -12.99 -2.51 -1.66
C ILE A 534 -13.97 -2.95 -2.75
N MET A 535 -14.38 -4.23 -2.76
CA MET A 535 -15.34 -4.73 -3.74
C MET A 535 -16.75 -4.14 -3.52
N ASP A 536 -17.12 -3.82 -2.29
CA ASP A 536 -18.38 -3.14 -2.01
C ASP A 536 -18.39 -1.68 -2.46
N ALA A 537 -17.26 -0.99 -2.32
CA ALA A 537 -17.10 0.38 -2.80
C ALA A 537 -17.04 0.48 -4.33
N THR A 538 -16.70 -0.62 -5.01
CA THR A 538 -16.55 -0.70 -6.47
C THR A 538 -17.64 -1.59 -7.02
N ARG A 539 -18.83 -1.01 -7.31
CA ARG A 539 -19.99 -1.74 -7.82
C ARG A 539 -20.38 -1.26 -9.22
N LEU A 540 -20.90 -2.17 -10.03
CA LEU A 540 -21.56 -1.86 -11.29
C LEU A 540 -22.95 -2.49 -11.27
N SER A 541 -23.99 -1.65 -11.34
CA SER A 541 -25.40 -2.11 -11.31
C SER A 541 -25.69 -3.06 -10.13
N GLY A 542 -25.17 -2.75 -8.96
CA GLY A 542 -25.33 -3.55 -7.74
C GLY A 542 -24.36 -4.73 -7.58
N VAL A 543 -23.66 -5.15 -8.64
CA VAL A 543 -22.68 -6.25 -8.59
C VAL A 543 -21.35 -5.75 -8.04
N PRO A 544 -20.80 -6.36 -6.97
CA PRO A 544 -19.49 -5.98 -6.45
C PRO A 544 -18.39 -6.38 -7.45
N VAL A 545 -17.42 -5.47 -7.66
CA VAL A 545 -16.32 -5.65 -8.60
C VAL A 545 -15.00 -5.42 -7.89
N LYS A 546 -14.03 -6.34 -8.08
CA LYS A 546 -12.68 -6.11 -7.57
C LYS A 546 -12.00 -4.96 -8.31
N SER A 547 -11.12 -4.23 -7.65
CA SER A 547 -10.20 -3.36 -8.37
C SER A 547 -9.32 -4.21 -9.31
N GLY A 548 -9.02 -3.68 -10.49
CA GLY A 548 -8.13 -4.37 -11.42
C GLY A 548 -6.72 -4.50 -10.87
N ILE A 549 -6.21 -3.44 -10.25
CA ILE A 549 -4.91 -3.46 -9.56
C ILE A 549 -4.99 -4.27 -8.25
N SER A 550 -3.88 -4.87 -7.84
CA SER A 550 -3.78 -5.61 -6.57
C SER A 550 -3.64 -4.64 -5.39
N ALA A 551 -4.74 -3.91 -5.08
CA ALA A 551 -4.73 -2.77 -4.15
C ALA A 551 -4.33 -3.18 -2.72
N ALA A 552 -4.74 -4.34 -2.25
CA ALA A 552 -4.40 -4.83 -0.91
C ALA A 552 -2.94 -5.31 -0.82
N ASP A 553 -2.44 -6.03 -1.83
CA ASP A 553 -1.04 -6.45 -1.92
C ASP A 553 -0.09 -5.24 -1.97
N ILE A 554 -0.38 -4.29 -2.88
CA ILE A 554 0.42 -3.09 -3.07
C ILE A 554 0.42 -2.24 -1.80
N GLY A 555 -0.75 -1.99 -1.24
CA GLY A 555 -0.89 -1.24 0.02
C GLY A 555 -0.15 -1.90 1.18
N GLY A 556 -0.25 -3.22 1.31
CA GLY A 556 0.49 -3.99 2.32
C GLY A 556 2.01 -3.83 2.19
N GLY A 557 2.54 -3.90 0.95
CA GLY A 557 3.96 -3.69 0.69
C GLY A 557 4.42 -2.26 0.97
N GLN A 558 3.61 -1.25 0.64
CA GLN A 558 3.88 0.16 0.91
C GLN A 558 3.90 0.45 2.42
N VAL A 559 2.91 -0.03 3.16
CA VAL A 559 2.86 0.10 4.63
C VAL A 559 4.02 -0.65 5.28
N GLY A 560 4.37 -1.84 4.77
CA GLY A 560 5.55 -2.59 5.20
C GLY A 560 6.85 -1.79 5.04
N LEU A 561 7.05 -1.12 3.90
CA LEU A 561 8.19 -0.22 3.69
C LEU A 561 8.22 0.89 4.74
N LEU A 562 7.11 1.62 4.91
CA LEU A 562 6.99 2.70 5.89
C LEU A 562 7.32 2.21 7.31
N ALA A 563 6.73 1.08 7.71
CA ALA A 563 6.91 0.48 9.03
C ALA A 563 8.36 0.06 9.29
N ILE A 564 9.02 -0.55 8.30
CA ILE A 564 10.44 -0.89 8.38
C ILE A 564 11.30 0.36 8.59
N VAL A 565 11.09 1.41 7.80
CA VAL A 565 11.85 2.67 7.92
C VAL A 565 11.65 3.29 9.30
N ALA A 566 10.43 3.36 9.78
CA ALA A 566 10.10 3.89 11.11
C ALA A 566 10.74 3.06 12.23
N ALA A 567 10.68 1.73 12.15
CA ALA A 567 11.31 0.84 13.14
C ALA A 567 12.85 0.96 13.16
N LEU A 568 13.48 1.18 12.00
CA LEU A 568 14.91 1.48 11.92
C LEU A 568 15.28 2.79 12.63
N GLU A 569 14.41 3.80 12.61
CA GLU A 569 14.63 5.05 13.35
C GLU A 569 14.40 4.86 14.86
N ARG A 570 13.36 4.10 15.27
CA ARG A 570 13.14 3.70 16.66
C ARG A 570 14.34 2.94 17.22
N ARG A 571 14.91 2.01 16.44
CA ARG A 571 16.10 1.22 16.82
C ARG A 571 17.33 2.07 17.15
N LYS A 572 17.49 3.24 16.51
CA LYS A 572 18.60 4.17 16.83
C LYS A 572 18.50 4.71 18.24
N VAL A 573 17.28 4.87 18.77
CA VAL A 573 17.01 5.40 20.10
C VAL A 573 17.03 4.28 21.15
N THR A 574 16.35 3.17 20.85
CA THR A 574 16.14 2.06 21.80
C THR A 574 17.28 1.05 21.83
N GLY A 575 18.10 0.99 20.78
CA GLY A 575 19.09 -0.08 20.59
C GLY A 575 18.50 -1.43 20.19
N GLN A 576 17.17 -1.60 20.23
CA GLN A 576 16.46 -2.86 20.00
C GLN A 576 15.79 -2.89 18.63
N GLY A 577 15.66 -4.08 18.05
CA GLY A 577 14.83 -4.34 16.88
C GLY A 577 13.33 -4.23 17.19
N ALA A 578 12.50 -4.65 16.25
CA ALA A 578 11.05 -4.67 16.38
C ALA A 578 10.44 -5.85 15.63
N MET A 579 9.30 -6.34 16.11
CA MET A 579 8.44 -7.30 15.41
C MET A 579 7.24 -6.50 14.87
N ILE A 580 7.10 -6.45 13.54
CA ILE A 580 6.06 -5.71 12.85
C ILE A 580 5.09 -6.70 12.23
N ASP A 581 3.79 -6.52 12.49
CA ASP A 581 2.69 -7.27 11.91
C ASP A 581 1.80 -6.34 11.08
N ILE A 582 1.72 -6.60 9.78
CA ILE A 582 0.87 -5.90 8.82
C ILE A 582 -0.18 -6.87 8.29
N ALA A 583 -1.45 -6.54 8.45
CA ALA A 583 -2.55 -7.24 7.79
C ALA A 583 -2.98 -6.49 6.53
N MET A 584 -2.97 -7.16 5.38
CA MET A 584 -3.48 -6.59 4.14
C MET A 584 -4.96 -6.19 4.26
N GLN A 585 -5.74 -6.91 5.09
CA GLN A 585 -7.14 -6.58 5.36
C GLN A 585 -7.28 -5.24 6.08
N ASP A 586 -6.43 -4.95 7.09
CA ASP A 586 -6.43 -3.64 7.76
C ASP A 586 -6.12 -2.52 6.78
N VAL A 587 -5.11 -2.73 5.92
CA VAL A 587 -4.72 -1.76 4.88
C VAL A 587 -5.85 -1.56 3.88
N GLY A 588 -6.48 -2.65 3.41
CA GLY A 588 -7.62 -2.58 2.49
C GLY A 588 -8.81 -1.85 3.11
N ALA A 589 -9.16 -2.13 4.36
CA ALA A 589 -10.20 -1.41 5.09
C ALA A 589 -9.84 0.08 5.26
N TRP A 590 -8.60 0.39 5.60
CA TRP A 590 -8.12 1.77 5.68
C TRP A 590 -8.27 2.54 4.37
N LEU A 591 -8.06 1.90 3.22
CA LEU A 591 -8.31 2.52 1.91
C LEU A 591 -9.78 2.91 1.70
N THR A 592 -10.72 2.29 2.44
CA THR A 592 -12.16 2.58 2.34
C THR A 592 -12.65 3.62 3.36
N GLN A 593 -11.79 4.11 4.27
CA GLN A 593 -12.16 4.91 5.44
C GLN A 593 -13.03 6.13 5.11
N LEU A 594 -12.85 6.77 3.96
CA LEU A 594 -13.62 7.93 3.55
C LEU A 594 -15.11 7.61 3.27
N ARG A 595 -15.47 6.32 3.26
CA ARG A 595 -16.86 5.86 3.11
C ARG A 595 -17.52 5.45 4.43
N TRP A 596 -16.78 5.34 5.55
CA TRP A 596 -17.30 4.77 6.79
C TRP A 596 -18.37 5.63 7.48
N ASN A 597 -18.32 6.94 7.29
CA ASN A 597 -19.20 7.91 7.96
C ASN A 597 -20.22 8.55 7.00
N VAL A 598 -20.34 8.02 5.78
CA VAL A 598 -21.25 8.56 4.75
C VAL A 598 -22.54 7.74 4.75
N SER A 599 -23.67 8.39 5.01
CA SER A 599 -25.00 7.76 5.08
C SER A 599 -25.64 7.52 3.70
N ASP A 600 -25.20 8.20 2.65
CA ASP A 600 -25.79 8.09 1.31
C ASP A 600 -25.15 6.96 0.49
N VAL A 601 -25.88 5.84 0.42
CA VAL A 601 -25.51 4.64 -0.33
C VAL A 601 -25.65 4.82 -1.85
N SER A 602 -26.44 5.82 -2.31
CA SER A 602 -26.68 6.06 -3.75
C SER A 602 -25.48 6.62 -4.51
N ALA A 603 -24.47 7.15 -3.78
CA ALA A 603 -23.21 7.61 -4.35
C ALA A 603 -22.22 6.47 -4.70
N ARG A 604 -22.65 5.20 -4.67
CA ARG A 604 -21.77 4.05 -4.91
C ARG A 604 -21.51 3.78 -6.39
N ASP A 605 -22.38 4.19 -7.29
CA ASP A 605 -22.16 4.08 -8.74
C ASP A 605 -21.33 5.26 -9.23
N THR A 606 -20.04 5.03 -9.43
CA THR A 606 -19.11 6.03 -9.96
C THR A 606 -19.05 5.90 -11.49
N ALA A 607 -19.77 6.77 -12.21
CA ALA A 607 -19.65 6.86 -13.66
C ALA A 607 -18.62 7.92 -14.04
N TYR A 608 -17.57 7.53 -14.76
CA TYR A 608 -16.62 8.45 -15.39
C TYR A 608 -17.01 8.68 -16.85
N LYS A 609 -17.02 9.92 -17.31
CA LYS A 609 -17.46 10.29 -18.67
C LYS A 609 -16.32 10.75 -19.59
N GLY A 610 -15.09 10.84 -19.07
CA GLY A 610 -13.91 11.23 -19.84
C GLY A 610 -13.33 10.07 -20.66
N PRO A 611 -12.32 10.35 -21.50
CA PRO A 611 -11.58 9.31 -22.19
C PRO A 611 -10.74 8.49 -21.21
N VAL A 612 -10.67 7.17 -21.46
CA VAL A 612 -9.88 6.23 -20.65
C VAL A 612 -8.75 5.68 -21.52
N ALA A 613 -7.51 5.90 -21.07
CA ALA A 613 -6.32 5.36 -21.69
C ALA A 613 -6.19 3.86 -21.36
N SER A 614 -5.72 3.07 -22.31
CA SER A 614 -5.30 1.70 -22.05
C SER A 614 -3.96 1.66 -21.29
N VAL A 615 -3.60 0.50 -20.73
CA VAL A 615 -2.26 0.29 -20.13
C VAL A 615 -1.15 0.56 -21.16
N ALA A 616 -1.39 0.23 -22.44
CA ALA A 616 -0.43 0.51 -23.51
C ALA A 616 -0.28 2.01 -23.77
N ASP A 617 -1.37 2.77 -23.85
CA ASP A 617 -1.34 4.23 -24.02
C ASP A 617 -0.63 4.90 -22.85
N ALA A 618 -0.94 4.47 -21.62
CA ALA A 618 -0.33 5.00 -20.41
C ALA A 618 1.18 4.76 -20.35
N SER A 619 1.65 3.60 -20.82
CA SER A 619 3.10 3.27 -20.86
C SER A 619 3.89 4.18 -21.81
N GLN A 620 3.25 4.66 -22.89
CA GLN A 620 3.83 5.54 -23.90
C GLN A 620 3.46 7.02 -23.69
N HIS A 621 2.65 7.33 -22.69
CA HIS A 621 2.21 8.68 -22.42
C HIS A 621 3.39 9.62 -22.20
N ALA A 622 3.33 10.85 -22.74
CA ALA A 622 4.43 11.82 -22.68
C ALA A 622 4.91 12.10 -21.24
N GLN A 623 4.00 12.04 -20.24
CA GLN A 623 4.35 12.17 -18.83
C GLN A 623 5.14 10.96 -18.32
N THR A 624 4.76 9.73 -18.69
CA THR A 624 5.48 8.49 -18.36
C THR A 624 6.92 8.55 -18.88
N VAL A 625 7.10 8.97 -20.14
CA VAL A 625 8.40 9.10 -20.77
C VAL A 625 9.23 10.21 -20.13
N ALA A 626 8.67 11.41 -19.97
CA ALA A 626 9.38 12.57 -19.42
C ALA A 626 9.81 12.37 -17.96
N ARG A 627 9.07 11.55 -17.21
CA ARG A 627 9.41 11.20 -15.83
C ARG A 627 10.20 9.90 -15.71
N GLU A 628 10.57 9.27 -16.82
CA GLU A 628 11.35 8.03 -16.82
C GLU A 628 10.76 6.97 -15.87
N LEU A 629 9.42 6.76 -15.93
CA LEU A 629 8.75 5.82 -15.04
C LEU A 629 9.00 4.37 -15.42
N LEU A 630 9.24 4.13 -16.71
CA LEU A 630 9.64 2.86 -17.28
C LEU A 630 11.05 3.00 -17.84
N VAL A 631 11.99 2.19 -17.35
CA VAL A 631 13.40 2.22 -17.76
C VAL A 631 13.84 0.85 -18.22
N VAL A 632 14.70 0.80 -19.23
CA VAL A 632 15.29 -0.45 -19.70
C VAL A 632 16.60 -0.73 -18.95
N ARG A 633 16.74 -1.95 -18.45
CA ARG A 633 17.97 -2.42 -17.80
C ARG A 633 18.37 -3.78 -18.38
N ARG A 634 19.67 -3.95 -18.56
CA ARG A 634 20.24 -5.18 -19.11
C ARG A 634 20.62 -6.13 -17.99
N ASP A 635 20.24 -7.40 -18.13
CA ASP A 635 20.66 -8.45 -17.20
C ASP A 635 22.09 -8.95 -17.48
N ALA A 636 22.58 -9.86 -16.64
CA ALA A 636 23.93 -10.40 -16.73
C ALA A 636 24.20 -11.24 -18.01
N VAL A 637 23.13 -11.69 -18.68
CA VAL A 637 23.23 -12.48 -19.93
C VAL A 637 22.95 -11.65 -21.19
N GLY A 638 22.75 -10.33 -21.03
CA GLY A 638 22.60 -9.39 -22.13
C GLY A 638 21.16 -9.15 -22.59
N THR A 639 20.15 -9.64 -21.87
CA THR A 639 18.72 -9.39 -22.17
C THR A 639 18.28 -8.04 -21.59
N ASP A 640 17.59 -7.26 -22.40
CA ASP A 640 16.99 -5.99 -21.99
C ASP A 640 15.60 -6.21 -21.35
N TRP A 641 15.36 -5.58 -20.21
CA TRP A 641 14.14 -5.69 -19.43
C TRP A 641 13.58 -4.31 -19.10
N GLU A 642 12.28 -4.17 -19.24
CA GLU A 642 11.53 -3.00 -18.80
C GLU A 642 11.31 -3.08 -17.28
N MET A 643 11.76 -2.04 -16.56
CA MET A 643 11.72 -1.93 -15.11
C MET A 643 10.93 -0.70 -14.69
N LEU A 644 10.28 -0.76 -13.52
CA LEU A 644 9.59 0.38 -12.91
C LEU A 644 10.54 1.21 -12.06
N ALA A 645 10.59 2.52 -12.29
CA ALA A 645 11.20 3.46 -11.37
C ALA A 645 10.34 3.65 -10.11
N SER A 646 10.96 4.05 -9.01
CA SER A 646 10.22 4.37 -7.79
C SER A 646 9.38 5.64 -7.95
N PRO A 647 8.13 5.70 -7.44
CA PRO A 647 7.32 6.91 -7.44
C PRO A 647 7.76 7.93 -6.39
N MET A 648 8.67 7.55 -5.49
CA MET A 648 9.24 8.42 -4.45
C MET A 648 10.48 9.13 -4.98
N ARG A 649 10.36 10.39 -5.37
CA ARG A 649 11.48 11.16 -5.93
C ARG A 649 12.05 12.10 -4.88
N LEU A 650 13.30 11.84 -4.47
CA LEU A 650 14.04 12.62 -3.50
C LEU A 650 15.14 13.41 -4.21
N SER A 651 15.18 14.72 -4.05
CA SER A 651 16.03 15.62 -4.86
C SER A 651 17.55 15.48 -4.59
N ARG A 652 17.93 14.98 -3.42
CA ARG A 652 19.35 14.82 -3.01
C ARG A 652 19.79 13.38 -2.92
N THR A 653 18.84 12.47 -2.70
CA THR A 653 19.09 11.03 -2.57
C THR A 653 18.07 10.26 -3.41
N PRO A 654 18.08 10.44 -4.75
CA PRO A 654 17.12 9.80 -5.63
C PRO A 654 17.25 8.27 -5.55
N PRO A 655 16.14 7.54 -5.68
CA PRO A 655 16.17 6.09 -5.79
C PRO A 655 16.83 5.66 -7.11
N GLY A 656 17.58 4.57 -7.07
CA GLY A 656 18.11 3.92 -8.26
C GLY A 656 17.09 3.01 -8.94
N VAL A 657 17.44 2.58 -10.15
CA VAL A 657 16.83 1.41 -10.82
C VAL A 657 18.00 0.53 -11.28
N GLY A 658 18.27 -0.50 -10.53
CA GLY A 658 19.37 -1.41 -10.80
C GLY A 658 19.00 -2.55 -11.75
N PRO A 659 19.88 -3.54 -11.91
CA PRO A 659 19.71 -4.63 -12.86
C PRO A 659 18.53 -5.56 -12.47
N PRO A 660 17.96 -6.27 -13.45
CA PRO A 660 17.01 -7.33 -13.22
C PRO A 660 17.60 -8.45 -12.36
N LEU A 661 16.80 -9.07 -11.52
CA LEU A 661 17.23 -10.21 -10.71
C LEU A 661 17.30 -11.47 -11.58
N GLY A 662 18.50 -12.06 -11.67
CA GLY A 662 18.73 -13.30 -12.38
C GLY A 662 18.26 -14.56 -11.65
N ALA A 663 18.81 -15.71 -12.06
CA ALA A 663 18.59 -16.99 -11.37
C ALA A 663 19.10 -16.94 -9.93
N ALA A 664 18.46 -17.72 -9.04
CA ALA A 664 18.91 -17.84 -7.67
C ALA A 664 20.28 -18.55 -7.62
N SER A 665 21.21 -18.00 -6.81
CA SER A 665 22.48 -18.65 -6.55
C SER A 665 22.27 -19.88 -5.68
N THR A 666 22.91 -21.00 -6.03
CA THR A 666 22.97 -22.20 -5.18
C THR A 666 24.19 -22.18 -4.26
N ALA A 667 25.18 -21.33 -4.56
CA ALA A 667 26.31 -21.09 -3.66
C ALA A 667 25.92 -20.09 -2.58
N LEU A 668 26.34 -20.35 -1.34
CA LEU A 668 26.12 -19.42 -0.22
C LEU A 668 26.72 -18.05 -0.56
N ILE A 669 25.88 -17.03 -0.46
CA ILE A 669 26.26 -15.62 -0.64
C ILE A 669 26.27 -14.94 0.72
N GLY A 670 27.31 -14.17 1.00
CA GLY A 670 27.40 -13.31 2.18
C GLY A 670 26.92 -11.89 1.91
N TRP A 671 26.87 -11.11 2.95
CA TRP A 671 26.64 -9.67 2.84
C TRP A 671 27.77 -8.97 2.06
N ARG A 672 27.43 -7.92 1.31
CA ARG A 672 28.47 -7.06 0.74
C ARG A 672 29.33 -6.45 1.85
N THR A 673 30.62 -6.26 1.60
CA THR A 673 31.49 -5.53 2.52
C THR A 673 30.99 -4.10 2.66
N ARG A 674 30.95 -3.64 3.90
CA ARG A 674 30.52 -2.24 4.21
C ARG A 674 31.56 -1.24 3.76
#